data_9bd5d103c25c92692daa5e4211c551a0
#
_entry.id   9bd5d103c25c92692daa5e4211c551a0
#
_cell.length_a   1.000
_cell.length_b   1.000
_cell.length_c   1.000
_cell.angle_alpha   90.00
_cell.angle_beta   90.00
_cell.angle_gamma   90.00
#
_symmetry.space_group_name_H-M   'P 1'
#
loop_
_entity.id
_entity.type
_entity.pdbx_description
1 polymer ?
#
loop_
_entity_poly.entity_id
_entity_poly.type
_entity_poly.pdbx_seq_one_letter_code
_entity_poly.pdbx_strand_id
1 'polypeptide(L)'
;MEIRINNLTKIFPGDGKRQVRDTVAVKDLSITIPDGKLVGLLGPSGCGKSTTLYMVSGLQIPSSGEVWFGEEEVTNLSPEKRGIGLVFQNYALYPHMTIYKNIEFPLTNLRVEVPLIAFNKYTYTFKYTLKKEDDPKGIVESIRILARKLGIANPSINFKVQEGLLVILVILNSTTPKIHDTFLENAKKVVVFDSVDFKEEKASEAKFDTTVRGVVSAHDEHEFVSCHYNGLLDSSFDLNQMDETIKKFKSICKKYGKANGVAISRFRKGFEIVADINNIKRRNYETLLNEIKENLPIVSVSSHISSVKNAVFKKMFEKMMKEMKCLYSDFKVYFDKDKTRVFFKLRRASKERTDKVLSAIGEKLSLTDLSVETKSAISHRALTREERRDIVRETAKLVQVDEYLQRKPSQLSGGQQQRVAIARALVKRPKVLLLDEPLSNLDARLRLQTREEIKRIQRDTGITTIFVTHDQEEAMSISDEIVVMKLGVMQQMDTPQNVYNNPKNLFVAMFLGTPPINVFKGYIKDKVVYIGDDAVAKTEKDIKDQDLFVAIRPEGFIADNTDRCEFKLACDVDQIQILGRDISIVAKNEHCTKPTLKAIVSDENTTFSGKIKLGIKQSKIYIFDAETEDRIYLD
;
A
#
# COMPACT_ATOMS: atom_id res chain seq x y z
N MET A 1 1.27 5.17 4.92
CA MET A 1 0.33 4.64 3.88
C MET A 1 -0.87 4.06 4.60
N GLU A 2 -2.05 4.68 4.49
CA GLU A 2 -3.31 4.16 5.03
C GLU A 2 -3.68 2.82 4.38
N ILE A 3 -4.24 1.90 5.17
CA ILE A 3 -4.76 0.62 4.68
C ILE A 3 -6.25 0.56 5.00
N ARG A 4 -7.10 0.39 3.99
CA ARG A 4 -8.54 0.17 4.15
C ARG A 4 -8.90 -1.24 3.72
N ILE A 5 -9.63 -1.92 4.58
CA ILE A 5 -10.17 -3.26 4.34
C ILE A 5 -11.69 -3.12 4.40
N ASN A 6 -12.37 -3.51 3.32
CA ASN A 6 -13.81 -3.37 3.16
C ASN A 6 -14.47 -4.73 2.97
N ASN A 7 -15.30 -5.15 3.92
CA ASN A 7 -16.11 -6.38 3.88
C ASN A 7 -15.31 -7.64 3.49
N LEU A 8 -14.05 -7.72 3.97
CA LEU A 8 -13.14 -8.78 3.58
C LEU A 8 -13.58 -10.12 4.16
N THR A 9 -13.77 -11.11 3.28
CA THR A 9 -14.23 -12.44 3.64
C THR A 9 -13.33 -13.51 3.03
N LYS A 10 -13.01 -14.54 3.81
CA LYS A 10 -12.30 -15.72 3.33
C LYS A 10 -12.99 -17.00 3.75
N ILE A 11 -13.36 -17.79 2.77
CA ILE A 11 -13.95 -19.12 2.92
C ILE A 11 -12.97 -20.12 2.31
N PHE A 12 -12.58 -21.12 3.07
CA PHE A 12 -11.86 -22.27 2.57
C PHE A 12 -12.87 -23.38 2.27
N PRO A 13 -12.96 -23.81 1.00
CA PRO A 13 -13.91 -24.87 0.64
C PRO A 13 -13.52 -26.19 1.32
N GLY A 14 -14.51 -26.88 1.82
CA GLY A 14 -14.35 -28.24 2.35
C GLY A 14 -14.03 -29.24 1.26
N ASP A 15 -13.37 -30.35 1.62
CA ASP A 15 -13.18 -31.47 0.71
C ASP A 15 -14.47 -32.29 0.59
N GLY A 16 -15.22 -32.07 -0.47
CA GLY A 16 -16.53 -32.73 -0.71
C GLY A 16 -16.51 -34.27 -0.68
N LYS A 17 -15.32 -34.90 -0.71
CA LYS A 17 -15.15 -36.36 -0.58
C LYS A 17 -15.10 -36.86 0.87
N ARG A 18 -14.83 -36.00 1.86
CA ARG A 18 -14.65 -36.35 3.28
C ARG A 18 -15.65 -35.71 4.24
N GLN A 19 -16.80 -35.19 3.76
CA GLN A 19 -17.80 -34.45 4.58
C GLN A 19 -17.20 -33.25 5.37
N VAL A 20 -16.06 -32.71 4.94
CA VAL A 20 -15.50 -31.50 5.53
C VAL A 20 -16.31 -30.30 5.04
N ARG A 21 -16.94 -29.57 5.98
CA ARG A 21 -17.71 -28.37 5.67
C ARG A 21 -16.78 -27.20 5.31
N ASP A 22 -17.31 -26.25 4.55
CA ASP A 22 -16.64 -24.98 4.28
C ASP A 22 -16.28 -24.28 5.62
N THR A 23 -15.06 -23.77 5.67
CA THR A 23 -14.57 -23.05 6.85
C THR A 23 -14.48 -21.56 6.54
N VAL A 24 -15.32 -20.76 7.24
CA VAL A 24 -15.24 -19.30 7.17
C VAL A 24 -14.13 -18.83 8.12
N ALA A 25 -12.98 -18.47 7.57
CA ALA A 25 -11.84 -18.03 8.36
C ALA A 25 -11.89 -16.53 8.71
N VAL A 26 -12.45 -15.72 7.83
CA VAL A 26 -12.70 -14.28 8.04
C VAL A 26 -14.06 -13.95 7.43
N LYS A 27 -14.88 -13.17 8.15
CA LYS A 27 -16.24 -12.81 7.75
C LYS A 27 -16.45 -11.29 7.88
N ASP A 28 -16.74 -10.65 6.75
CA ASP A 28 -17.14 -9.24 6.62
C ASP A 28 -16.26 -8.26 7.41
N LEU A 29 -14.94 -8.49 7.41
CA LEU A 29 -14.00 -7.66 8.14
C LEU A 29 -13.85 -6.30 7.45
N SER A 30 -14.21 -5.22 8.16
CA SER A 30 -14.03 -3.85 7.70
C SER A 30 -13.25 -3.07 8.75
N ILE A 31 -12.02 -2.65 8.40
CA ILE A 31 -11.14 -1.86 9.28
C ILE A 31 -10.34 -0.85 8.47
N THR A 32 -10.01 0.27 9.09
CA THR A 32 -9.09 1.27 8.54
C THR A 32 -7.88 1.38 9.46
N ILE A 33 -6.70 1.19 8.91
CA ILE A 33 -5.42 1.33 9.60
C ILE A 33 -4.80 2.65 9.17
N PRO A 34 -4.68 3.64 10.07
CA PRO A 34 -4.16 4.96 9.73
C PRO A 34 -2.71 4.92 9.28
N ASP A 35 -2.31 5.93 8.48
CA ASP A 35 -0.92 6.08 8.03
C ASP A 35 0.05 6.17 9.21
N GLY A 36 1.15 5.45 9.11
CA GLY A 36 2.23 5.47 10.11
C GLY A 36 1.87 4.86 11.47
N LYS A 37 0.75 4.14 11.59
CA LYS A 37 0.35 3.46 12.83
C LYS A 37 0.78 1.99 12.86
N LEU A 38 1.00 1.49 14.07
CA LEU A 38 1.19 0.07 14.35
C LEU A 38 -0.11 -0.48 14.93
N VAL A 39 -0.77 -1.36 14.18
CA VAL A 39 -2.05 -1.98 14.57
C VAL A 39 -1.84 -3.47 14.84
N GLY A 40 -2.24 -3.91 16.02
CA GLY A 40 -2.18 -5.30 16.47
C GLY A 40 -3.46 -6.07 16.15
N LEU A 41 -3.38 -7.17 15.41
CA LEU A 41 -4.47 -8.14 15.28
C LEU A 41 -4.33 -9.16 16.39
N LEU A 42 -5.29 -9.18 17.32
CA LEU A 42 -5.27 -9.96 18.54
C LEU A 42 -6.50 -10.89 18.62
N GLY A 43 -6.33 -12.09 19.14
CA GLY A 43 -7.43 -13.04 19.34
C GLY A 43 -6.93 -14.47 19.53
N PRO A 44 -7.83 -15.41 19.85
CA PRO A 44 -7.50 -16.84 20.03
C PRO A 44 -6.88 -17.45 18.76
N SER A 45 -6.19 -18.58 18.92
CA SER A 45 -5.70 -19.35 17.77
C SER A 45 -6.86 -19.76 16.86
N GLY A 46 -6.65 -19.65 15.54
CA GLY A 46 -7.68 -19.99 14.54
C GLY A 46 -8.77 -18.93 14.32
N CYS A 47 -8.71 -17.74 14.95
CA CYS A 47 -9.72 -16.70 14.74
C CYS A 47 -9.53 -15.85 13.47
N GLY A 48 -8.62 -16.19 12.54
CA GLY A 48 -8.49 -15.55 11.23
C GLY A 48 -7.39 -14.49 11.11
N LYS A 49 -6.57 -14.21 12.13
CA LYS A 49 -5.52 -13.16 12.13
C LYS A 49 -4.52 -13.31 10.99
N SER A 50 -3.80 -14.44 10.94
CA SER A 50 -2.81 -14.69 9.88
C SER A 50 -3.46 -14.79 8.50
N THR A 51 -4.71 -15.29 8.42
CA THR A 51 -5.48 -15.29 7.16
C THR A 51 -5.73 -13.87 6.68
N THR A 52 -6.13 -12.97 7.58
CA THR A 52 -6.30 -11.54 7.28
C THR A 52 -4.97 -10.93 6.81
N LEU A 53 -3.87 -11.17 7.54
CA LEU A 53 -2.54 -10.70 7.16
C LEU A 53 -2.13 -11.20 5.77
N TYR A 54 -2.40 -12.48 5.44
CA TYR A 54 -2.06 -13.05 4.14
C TYR A 54 -2.95 -12.52 3.01
N MET A 55 -4.21 -12.16 3.28
CA MET A 55 -5.04 -11.45 2.29
C MET A 55 -4.53 -10.03 2.04
N VAL A 56 -4.14 -9.30 3.07
CA VAL A 56 -3.52 -7.98 2.94
C VAL A 56 -2.20 -8.06 2.21
N SER A 57 -1.40 -9.10 2.44
CA SER A 57 -0.12 -9.30 1.74
C SER A 57 -0.27 -9.75 0.28
N GLY A 58 -1.43 -10.26 -0.13
CA GLY A 58 -1.68 -10.85 -1.45
C GLY A 58 -1.21 -12.29 -1.60
N LEU A 59 -0.77 -12.93 -0.49
CA LEU A 59 -0.46 -14.37 -0.48
C LEU A 59 -1.73 -15.22 -0.54
N GLN A 60 -2.85 -14.67 -0.09
CA GLN A 60 -4.16 -15.29 -0.23
C GLN A 60 -5.13 -14.33 -0.89
N ILE A 61 -5.89 -14.84 -1.85
CA ILE A 61 -6.95 -14.09 -2.51
C ILE A 61 -8.20 -14.18 -1.63
N PRO A 62 -8.86 -13.07 -1.28
CA PRO A 62 -10.12 -13.08 -0.55
C PRO A 62 -11.22 -13.75 -1.37
N SER A 63 -12.24 -14.28 -0.70
CA SER A 63 -13.45 -14.81 -1.35
C SER A 63 -14.38 -13.67 -1.77
N SER A 64 -14.41 -12.57 -1.01
CA SER A 64 -15.08 -11.31 -1.34
C SER A 64 -14.47 -10.16 -0.52
N GLY A 65 -14.83 -8.92 -0.87
CA GLY A 65 -14.32 -7.71 -0.26
C GLY A 65 -13.05 -7.17 -0.91
N GLU A 66 -12.55 -6.06 -0.40
CA GLU A 66 -11.48 -5.28 -1.02
C GLU A 66 -10.41 -4.87 -0.02
N VAL A 67 -9.18 -4.73 -0.53
CA VAL A 67 -8.03 -4.18 0.20
C VAL A 67 -7.48 -2.99 -0.58
N TRP A 68 -7.33 -1.86 0.10
CA TRP A 68 -6.84 -0.61 -0.45
C TRP A 68 -5.60 -0.12 0.29
N PHE A 69 -4.61 0.38 -0.45
CA PHE A 69 -3.44 1.07 0.07
C PHE A 69 -3.48 2.54 -0.40
N GLY A 70 -3.88 3.45 0.49
CA GLY A 70 -4.23 4.82 0.12
C GLY A 70 -5.38 4.83 -0.91
N GLU A 71 -5.11 5.39 -2.10
CA GLU A 71 -6.08 5.48 -3.20
C GLU A 71 -6.01 4.29 -4.19
N GLU A 72 -5.13 3.32 -3.97
CA GLU A 72 -4.92 2.19 -4.88
C GLU A 72 -5.58 0.92 -4.34
N GLU A 73 -6.48 0.32 -5.13
CA GLU A 73 -7.01 -1.00 -4.84
C GLU A 73 -5.96 -2.07 -5.16
N VAL A 74 -5.59 -2.85 -4.15
CA VAL A 74 -4.54 -3.88 -4.25
C VAL A 74 -5.06 -5.31 -4.15
N THR A 75 -6.36 -5.51 -4.07
CA THR A 75 -7.03 -6.81 -3.84
C THR A 75 -6.50 -7.91 -4.76
N ASN A 76 -6.40 -7.62 -6.05
CA ASN A 76 -5.98 -8.56 -7.09
C ASN A 76 -4.49 -8.44 -7.48
N LEU A 77 -3.72 -7.59 -6.79
CA LEU A 77 -2.29 -7.48 -7.04
C LEU A 77 -1.52 -8.59 -6.34
N SER A 78 -0.53 -9.14 -7.03
CA SER A 78 0.41 -10.11 -6.44
C SER A 78 1.30 -9.43 -5.36
N PRO A 79 1.82 -10.19 -4.37
CA PRO A 79 2.56 -9.64 -3.23
C PRO A 79 3.71 -8.69 -3.62
N GLU A 80 4.46 -9.04 -4.67
CA GLU A 80 5.61 -8.27 -5.15
C GLU A 80 5.22 -6.89 -5.73
N LYS A 81 3.95 -6.71 -6.11
CA LYS A 81 3.42 -5.44 -6.65
C LYS A 81 2.75 -4.57 -5.59
N ARG A 82 2.50 -5.09 -4.39
CA ARG A 82 1.85 -4.34 -3.29
C ARG A 82 2.81 -3.42 -2.53
N GLY A 83 4.12 -3.53 -2.74
CA GLY A 83 5.11 -2.69 -2.06
C GLY A 83 5.16 -2.92 -0.54
N ILE A 84 4.98 -4.16 -0.12
CA ILE A 84 4.97 -4.58 1.28
C ILE A 84 6.30 -5.23 1.71
N GLY A 85 6.60 -5.17 3.00
CA GLY A 85 7.55 -6.02 3.69
C GLY A 85 6.81 -7.03 4.56
N LEU A 86 7.15 -8.31 4.47
CA LEU A 86 6.53 -9.37 5.26
C LEU A 86 7.57 -10.14 6.06
N VAL A 87 7.31 -10.31 7.35
CA VAL A 87 8.08 -11.15 8.26
C VAL A 87 7.20 -12.32 8.71
N PHE A 88 7.63 -13.53 8.42
CA PHE A 88 6.95 -14.76 8.80
C PHE A 88 7.29 -15.18 10.23
N GLN A 89 6.45 -15.97 10.86
CA GLN A 89 6.62 -16.51 12.20
C GLN A 89 7.96 -17.23 12.41
N ASN A 90 8.45 -17.97 11.41
CA ASN A 90 9.72 -18.69 11.44
C ASN A 90 10.89 -17.90 10.85
N TYR A 91 10.73 -16.55 10.69
CA TYR A 91 11.68 -15.61 10.09
C TYR A 91 12.05 -15.92 8.63
N ALA A 92 11.89 -17.14 8.16
CA ALA A 92 12.17 -17.64 6.81
C ALA A 92 13.55 -17.21 6.26
N LEU A 93 14.59 -17.14 7.11
CA LEU A 93 15.95 -16.81 6.69
C LEU A 93 16.56 -17.95 5.88
N TYR A 94 17.38 -17.63 4.89
CA TYR A 94 18.14 -18.59 4.11
C TYR A 94 19.34 -19.09 4.93
N PRO A 95 19.35 -20.32 5.45
CA PRO A 95 20.35 -20.77 6.43
C PRO A 95 21.76 -20.91 5.85
N HIS A 96 21.86 -21.13 4.54
CA HIS A 96 23.13 -21.27 3.82
C HIS A 96 23.78 -19.94 3.44
N MET A 97 23.03 -18.84 3.51
CA MET A 97 23.48 -17.49 3.19
C MET A 97 23.98 -16.74 4.42
N THR A 98 24.94 -15.83 4.24
CA THR A 98 25.30 -14.86 5.28
C THR A 98 24.16 -13.88 5.54
N ILE A 99 24.22 -13.15 6.65
CA ILE A 99 23.25 -12.10 6.98
C ILE A 99 23.24 -11.02 5.90
N TYR A 100 24.42 -10.61 5.44
CA TYR A 100 24.54 -9.69 4.30
C TYR A 100 23.73 -10.17 3.09
N LYS A 101 23.92 -11.42 2.68
CA LYS A 101 23.22 -12.00 1.52
C LYS A 101 21.71 -12.17 1.74
N ASN A 102 21.29 -12.49 2.97
CA ASN A 102 19.88 -12.55 3.33
C ASN A 102 19.20 -11.18 3.14
N ILE A 103 19.85 -10.09 3.58
CA ILE A 103 19.33 -8.72 3.43
C ILE A 103 19.47 -8.25 1.98
N GLU A 104 20.56 -8.57 1.26
CA GLU A 104 20.78 -8.19 -0.14
C GLU A 104 19.81 -8.86 -1.12
N PHE A 105 19.37 -10.08 -0.83
CA PHE A 105 18.62 -10.92 -1.76
C PHE A 105 17.41 -10.23 -2.41
N PRO A 106 16.54 -9.51 -1.69
CA PRO A 106 15.43 -8.81 -2.31
C PRO A 106 15.86 -7.70 -3.29
N LEU A 107 17.06 -7.16 -3.18
CA LEU A 107 17.58 -6.10 -4.04
C LEU A 107 18.15 -6.63 -5.38
N THR A 108 18.43 -7.94 -5.49
CA THR A 108 19.06 -8.51 -6.69
C THR A 108 18.20 -8.34 -7.93
N ASN A 109 16.89 -8.42 -7.79
CA ASN A 109 15.92 -8.26 -8.87
C ASN A 109 15.24 -6.89 -8.87
N LEU A 110 15.61 -5.99 -7.96
CA LEU A 110 15.05 -4.65 -7.91
C LEU A 110 15.60 -3.83 -9.08
N ARG A 111 14.68 -3.27 -9.86
CA ARG A 111 15.01 -2.30 -10.90
C ARG A 111 14.65 -0.91 -10.42
N VAL A 112 15.60 0.01 -10.54
CA VAL A 112 15.40 1.42 -10.21
C VAL A 112 15.20 2.23 -11.47
N GLU A 113 14.37 3.22 -11.37
CA GLU A 113 14.13 4.20 -12.43
C GLU A 113 15.30 5.19 -12.45
N VAL A 114 15.92 5.34 -13.62
CA VAL A 114 17.00 6.28 -13.84
C VAL A 114 16.63 7.18 -15.01
N PRO A 115 16.62 8.50 -14.83
CA PRO A 115 16.36 9.41 -15.95
C PRO A 115 17.48 9.29 -16.98
N LEU A 116 17.13 9.30 -18.25
CA LEU A 116 18.08 9.30 -19.37
C LEU A 116 18.58 10.73 -19.61
N ILE A 117 19.51 11.14 -18.74
CA ILE A 117 20.16 12.46 -18.82
C ILE A 117 21.37 12.43 -19.77
N ALA A 118 21.82 13.61 -20.18
CA ALA A 118 23.07 13.73 -20.93
C ALA A 118 24.27 13.39 -20.04
N PHE A 119 25.16 12.60 -20.58
CA PHE A 119 26.44 12.29 -19.94
C PHE A 119 27.59 12.62 -20.89
N ASN A 120 28.68 13.08 -20.29
CA ASN A 120 29.95 13.27 -20.98
C ASN A 120 30.98 12.31 -20.40
N LYS A 121 31.96 12.01 -21.20
CA LYS A 121 33.19 11.32 -20.80
C LYS A 121 34.25 12.38 -20.60
N TYR A 122 34.82 12.43 -19.41
CA TYR A 122 35.94 13.31 -19.09
C TYR A 122 37.20 12.49 -18.91
N THR A 123 38.27 12.89 -19.57
CA THR A 123 39.60 12.29 -19.42
C THR A 123 40.51 13.35 -18.83
N TYR A 124 41.00 13.13 -17.62
CA TYR A 124 41.90 14.04 -16.91
C TYR A 124 43.29 13.50 -16.90
N THR A 125 44.26 14.40 -17.03
CA THR A 125 45.69 14.13 -16.85
C THR A 125 46.17 15.04 -15.73
N PHE A 126 46.41 14.47 -14.54
CA PHE A 126 47.00 15.18 -13.40
C PHE A 126 48.49 14.93 -13.38
N LYS A 127 49.29 15.98 -13.20
CA LYS A 127 50.74 15.89 -13.06
C LYS A 127 51.14 16.42 -11.69
N TYR A 128 52.00 15.68 -10.99
CA TYR A 128 52.47 16.01 -9.67
C TYR A 128 53.93 15.63 -9.48
N THR A 129 54.79 16.59 -9.10
CA THR A 129 56.20 16.36 -8.79
C THR A 129 56.32 15.77 -7.38
N LEU A 130 56.79 14.50 -7.30
CA LEU A 130 56.90 13.74 -6.08
C LEU A 130 57.99 14.33 -5.17
N LYS A 131 57.65 14.54 -3.89
CA LYS A 131 58.59 14.85 -2.81
C LYS A 131 59.11 13.54 -2.20
N LYS A 132 60.26 13.60 -1.50
CA LYS A 132 60.92 12.40 -0.91
C LYS A 132 60.02 11.57 0.02
N GLU A 133 59.00 12.18 0.63
CA GLU A 133 58.10 11.53 1.59
C GLU A 133 56.73 11.12 1.01
N ASP A 134 56.48 11.37 -0.26
CA ASP A 134 55.18 11.14 -0.89
C ASP A 134 54.97 9.68 -1.25
N ASP A 135 53.76 9.15 -0.95
CA ASP A 135 53.29 7.86 -1.41
C ASP A 135 52.44 8.02 -2.68
N PRO A 136 52.94 7.65 -3.88
CA PRO A 136 52.18 7.76 -5.13
C PRO A 136 50.87 6.97 -5.09
N LYS A 137 50.82 5.82 -4.39
CA LYS A 137 49.63 4.98 -4.31
C LYS A 137 48.57 5.62 -3.39
N GLY A 138 48.98 6.26 -2.31
CA GLY A 138 48.09 7.00 -1.41
C GLY A 138 47.43 8.20 -2.10
N ILE A 139 48.20 8.93 -2.93
CA ILE A 139 47.67 10.04 -3.75
C ILE A 139 46.60 9.54 -4.71
N VAL A 140 46.89 8.46 -5.44
CA VAL A 140 45.92 7.85 -6.40
C VAL A 140 44.67 7.33 -5.71
N GLU A 141 44.79 6.73 -4.50
CA GLU A 141 43.64 6.25 -3.73
C GLU A 141 42.79 7.40 -3.23
N SER A 142 43.37 8.53 -2.87
CA SER A 142 42.63 9.75 -2.49
C SER A 142 41.71 10.25 -3.62
N ILE A 143 42.22 10.25 -4.86
CA ILE A 143 41.44 10.57 -6.07
C ILE A 143 40.33 9.54 -6.30
N ARG A 144 40.60 8.25 -6.06
CA ARG A 144 39.60 7.18 -6.19
C ARG A 144 38.48 7.32 -5.15
N ILE A 145 38.84 7.62 -3.92
CA ILE A 145 37.88 7.87 -2.84
C ILE A 145 37.02 9.09 -3.17
N LEU A 146 37.61 10.16 -3.69
CA LEU A 146 36.88 11.35 -4.11
C LEU A 146 35.85 11.03 -5.21
N ALA A 147 36.26 10.31 -6.26
CA ALA A 147 35.36 9.91 -7.33
C ALA A 147 34.16 9.06 -6.80
N ARG A 148 34.42 8.15 -5.84
CA ARG A 148 33.39 7.35 -5.19
C ARG A 148 32.44 8.20 -4.34
N LYS A 149 32.96 9.17 -3.57
CA LYS A 149 32.12 10.09 -2.76
C LYS A 149 31.15 10.91 -3.62
N LEU A 150 31.54 11.22 -4.84
CA LEU A 150 30.70 11.93 -5.81
C LEU A 150 29.73 11.01 -6.58
N GLY A 151 29.65 9.73 -6.23
CA GLY A 151 28.77 8.76 -6.88
C GLY A 151 29.16 8.37 -8.29
N ILE A 152 30.43 8.59 -8.67
CA ILE A 152 30.93 8.21 -9.99
C ILE A 152 31.17 6.70 -10.01
N ALA A 153 30.39 5.99 -10.81
CA ALA A 153 30.51 4.56 -10.95
C ALA A 153 31.73 4.20 -11.80
N ASN A 154 32.62 3.33 -11.27
CA ASN A 154 33.75 2.75 -11.97
C ASN A 154 34.67 3.76 -12.68
N PRO A 155 35.30 4.71 -11.98
CA PRO A 155 36.32 5.54 -12.57
C PRO A 155 37.54 4.68 -12.99
N SER A 156 38.01 4.83 -14.23
CA SER A 156 39.27 4.21 -14.65
C SER A 156 40.41 5.12 -14.25
N ILE A 157 41.28 4.66 -13.32
CA ILE A 157 42.42 5.45 -12.83
C ILE A 157 43.69 4.65 -13.03
N ASN A 158 44.56 5.18 -13.87
CA ASN A 158 45.88 4.64 -14.15
C ASN A 158 46.94 5.68 -13.77
N PHE A 159 48.12 5.25 -13.38
CA PHE A 159 49.19 6.17 -13.07
C PHE A 159 50.55 5.62 -13.51
N LYS A 160 51.50 6.52 -13.77
CA LYS A 160 52.89 6.24 -14.04
C LYS A 160 53.76 7.20 -13.24
N VAL A 161 54.93 6.73 -12.81
CA VAL A 161 55.97 7.56 -12.23
C VAL A 161 57.17 7.51 -13.17
N GLN A 162 57.59 8.69 -13.65
CA GLN A 162 58.76 8.84 -14.55
C GLN A 162 59.57 10.02 -14.06
N GLU A 163 60.85 9.80 -13.77
CA GLU A 163 61.84 10.85 -13.39
C GLU A 163 61.34 11.77 -12.24
N GLY A 164 60.69 11.19 -11.23
CA GLY A 164 60.12 11.93 -10.11
C GLY A 164 58.79 12.63 -10.37
N LEU A 165 58.24 12.50 -11.57
CA LEU A 165 56.91 13.03 -11.92
C LEU A 165 55.86 11.92 -11.88
N LEU A 166 54.80 12.12 -11.05
CA LEU A 166 53.61 11.27 -11.02
C LEU A 166 52.59 11.81 -12.03
N VAL A 167 52.26 10.99 -13.01
CA VAL A 167 51.18 11.27 -13.98
C VAL A 167 50.00 10.36 -13.70
N ILE A 168 48.85 10.93 -13.38
CA ILE A 168 47.62 10.18 -13.12
C ILE A 168 46.62 10.45 -14.25
N LEU A 169 46.19 9.39 -14.92
CA LEU A 169 45.17 9.42 -15.94
C LEU A 169 43.83 8.95 -15.31
N VAL A 170 42.85 9.83 -15.25
CA VAL A 170 41.52 9.53 -14.72
C VAL A 170 40.48 9.64 -15.83
N ILE A 171 39.75 8.56 -16.07
CA ILE A 171 38.66 8.55 -17.06
C ILE A 171 37.34 8.37 -16.28
N LEU A 172 36.51 9.39 -16.36
CA LEU A 172 35.16 9.39 -15.80
C LEU A 172 34.16 9.21 -16.92
N ASN A 173 33.53 8.03 -16.97
CA ASN A 173 32.45 7.75 -17.91
C ASN A 173 31.12 8.15 -17.33
N SER A 174 30.16 8.56 -18.16
CA SER A 174 28.77 8.86 -17.75
C SER A 174 28.68 9.91 -16.64
N THR A 175 29.38 11.02 -16.80
CA THR A 175 29.48 12.11 -15.82
C THR A 175 28.73 13.34 -16.33
N THR A 176 27.96 14.02 -15.45
CA THR A 176 27.32 15.30 -15.79
C THR A 176 28.30 16.47 -15.64
N PRO A 177 28.11 17.60 -16.36
CA PRO A 177 28.94 18.79 -16.18
C PRO A 177 29.08 19.24 -14.72
N LYS A 178 27.98 19.21 -13.97
CA LYS A 178 27.98 19.57 -12.54
C LYS A 178 28.89 18.66 -11.69
N ILE A 179 28.88 17.36 -11.94
CA ILE A 179 29.74 16.40 -11.23
C ILE A 179 31.20 16.60 -11.67
N HIS A 180 31.45 16.91 -12.97
CA HIS A 180 32.77 17.27 -13.46
C HIS A 180 33.37 18.45 -12.70
N ASP A 181 32.62 19.57 -12.61
CA ASP A 181 33.07 20.78 -11.92
C ASP A 181 33.40 20.48 -10.45
N THR A 182 32.49 19.78 -9.77
CA THR A 182 32.66 19.40 -8.36
C THR A 182 33.86 18.46 -8.16
N PHE A 183 34.07 17.50 -9.08
CA PHE A 183 35.20 16.57 -9.01
C PHE A 183 36.53 17.33 -9.18
N LEU A 184 36.63 18.18 -10.20
CA LEU A 184 37.85 18.94 -10.51
C LEU A 184 38.23 19.89 -9.36
N GLU A 185 37.23 20.59 -8.80
CA GLU A 185 37.41 21.50 -7.67
C GLU A 185 37.91 20.78 -6.40
N ASN A 186 37.30 19.65 -6.06
CA ASN A 186 37.69 18.88 -4.90
C ASN A 186 39.02 18.13 -5.12
N ALA A 187 39.33 17.67 -6.33
CA ALA A 187 40.61 17.05 -6.62
C ALA A 187 41.77 18.04 -6.37
N LYS A 188 41.63 19.30 -6.79
CA LYS A 188 42.62 20.36 -6.53
C LYS A 188 42.74 20.72 -5.03
N LYS A 189 41.72 20.48 -4.22
CA LYS A 189 41.78 20.67 -2.75
C LYS A 189 42.46 19.51 -2.03
N VAL A 190 42.35 18.30 -2.55
CA VAL A 190 42.93 17.08 -1.94
C VAL A 190 44.43 17.00 -2.22
N VAL A 191 44.86 17.36 -3.43
CA VAL A 191 46.27 17.37 -3.86
C VAL A 191 46.53 18.62 -4.71
N VAL A 192 47.60 19.34 -4.37
CA VAL A 192 48.04 20.48 -5.17
C VAL A 192 48.88 19.97 -6.33
N PHE A 193 48.23 19.79 -7.51
CA PHE A 193 48.87 19.32 -8.72
C PHE A 193 49.61 20.43 -9.44
N ASP A 194 50.73 20.09 -10.10
CA ASP A 194 51.50 21.03 -10.91
C ASP A 194 50.71 21.45 -12.17
N SER A 195 50.02 20.49 -12.79
CA SER A 195 49.08 20.76 -13.89
C SER A 195 47.93 19.77 -13.91
N VAL A 196 46.80 20.24 -14.41
CA VAL A 196 45.60 19.42 -14.63
C VAL A 196 45.04 19.76 -16.00
N ASP A 197 45.15 18.82 -16.92
CA ASP A 197 44.54 18.90 -18.24
C ASP A 197 43.33 18.01 -18.30
N PHE A 198 42.27 18.41 -19.02
CA PHE A 198 41.15 17.53 -19.28
C PHE A 198 40.61 17.64 -20.71
N LYS A 199 40.02 16.54 -21.16
CA LYS A 199 39.33 16.43 -22.45
C LYS A 199 37.91 15.98 -22.19
N GLU A 200 36.95 16.68 -22.79
CA GLU A 200 35.53 16.36 -22.74
C GLU A 200 35.09 15.71 -24.06
N GLU A 201 34.36 14.59 -23.95
CA GLU A 201 33.72 13.92 -25.09
C GLU A 201 32.25 13.67 -24.75
N LYS A 202 31.33 14.10 -25.63
CA LYS A 202 29.91 13.84 -25.45
C LYS A 202 29.64 12.34 -25.57
N ALA A 203 29.24 11.69 -24.48
CA ALA A 203 29.01 10.25 -24.43
C ALA A 203 27.56 9.86 -24.74
N SER A 204 26.60 10.64 -24.26
CA SER A 204 25.17 10.41 -24.55
C SER A 204 24.38 11.70 -24.52
N GLU A 205 23.25 11.71 -25.24
CA GLU A 205 22.29 12.81 -25.20
C GLU A 205 21.17 12.52 -24.20
N ALA A 206 20.64 13.58 -23.57
CA ALA A 206 19.41 13.48 -22.81
C ALA A 206 18.28 13.00 -23.72
N LYS A 207 17.47 12.09 -23.24
CA LYS A 207 16.29 11.59 -23.93
C LYS A 207 15.02 11.95 -23.16
N PHE A 208 13.99 12.22 -23.92
CA PHE A 208 12.71 12.70 -23.40
C PHE A 208 11.56 11.85 -23.91
N ASP A 209 10.53 11.74 -23.08
CA ASP A 209 9.21 11.30 -23.48
C ASP A 209 8.35 12.55 -23.66
N THR A 210 7.84 12.77 -24.88
CA THR A 210 7.11 13.98 -25.24
C THR A 210 5.69 13.61 -25.61
N THR A 211 4.72 14.13 -24.84
CA THR A 211 3.29 14.03 -25.13
C THR A 211 2.90 15.15 -26.08
N VAL A 212 2.31 14.79 -27.20
CA VAL A 212 1.87 15.73 -28.24
C VAL A 212 0.36 15.63 -28.41
N ARG A 213 -0.29 16.78 -28.39
CA ARG A 213 -1.71 16.95 -28.75
C ARG A 213 -1.78 18.00 -29.84
N GLY A 214 -2.62 17.74 -30.83
CA GLY A 214 -2.79 18.69 -31.94
C GLY A 214 -4.16 18.56 -32.56
N VAL A 215 -4.51 19.52 -33.39
CA VAL A 215 -5.75 19.57 -34.17
C VAL A 215 -5.41 19.39 -35.63
N VAL A 216 -6.13 18.55 -36.34
CA VAL A 216 -6.02 18.45 -37.80
C VAL A 216 -6.71 19.66 -38.42
N SER A 217 -5.94 20.52 -39.09
CA SER A 217 -6.43 21.80 -39.64
C SER A 217 -7.19 21.64 -40.95
N ALA A 218 -6.96 20.56 -41.70
CA ALA A 218 -7.64 20.25 -42.94
C ALA A 218 -8.60 19.07 -42.75
N HIS A 219 -9.86 19.24 -43.16
CA HIS A 219 -10.76 18.09 -43.36
C HIS A 219 -10.22 17.28 -44.54
N ASP A 220 -9.44 16.26 -44.23
CA ASP A 220 -8.82 15.40 -45.23
C ASP A 220 -9.94 14.68 -46.01
N GLU A 221 -9.81 14.66 -47.34
CA GLU A 221 -10.73 13.91 -48.22
C GLU A 221 -10.83 12.41 -47.86
N HIS A 222 -9.91 11.93 -47.03
CA HIS A 222 -9.78 10.55 -46.60
C HIS A 222 -10.29 10.30 -45.18
N GLU A 223 -10.88 11.29 -44.52
CA GLU A 223 -11.46 11.14 -43.20
C GLU A 223 -12.84 10.46 -43.28
N PHE A 224 -13.00 9.36 -42.54
CA PHE A 224 -14.26 8.65 -42.40
C PHE A 224 -14.79 8.78 -40.99
N VAL A 225 -16.06 9.15 -40.87
CA VAL A 225 -16.76 9.26 -39.59
C VAL A 225 -17.79 8.16 -39.42
N SER A 226 -18.03 7.77 -38.19
CA SER A 226 -19.20 6.98 -37.80
C SER A 226 -20.05 7.85 -36.87
N CYS A 227 -21.35 7.81 -37.04
CA CYS A 227 -22.27 8.59 -36.22
C CYS A 227 -23.40 7.73 -35.70
N HIS A 228 -23.87 8.09 -34.52
CA HIS A 228 -25.17 7.66 -34.02
C HIS A 228 -26.22 8.65 -34.48
N TYR A 229 -27.22 8.14 -35.20
CA TYR A 229 -28.28 8.92 -35.81
C TYR A 229 -29.61 8.64 -35.09
N ASN A 230 -30.33 9.72 -34.79
CA ASN A 230 -31.67 9.66 -34.23
C ASN A 230 -32.53 10.71 -34.90
N GLY A 231 -33.57 10.30 -35.62
CA GLY A 231 -34.49 11.17 -36.33
C GLY A 231 -35.92 11.02 -35.81
N LEU A 232 -36.54 12.07 -35.33
CA LEU A 232 -37.94 12.09 -34.93
C LEU A 232 -38.83 12.12 -36.15
N LEU A 233 -39.74 11.13 -36.31
CA LEU A 233 -40.69 11.03 -37.40
C LEU A 233 -41.90 11.99 -37.17
N ASP A 234 -42.50 12.46 -38.26
CA ASP A 234 -43.69 13.27 -38.22
C ASP A 234 -44.86 12.59 -37.53
N SER A 235 -45.78 13.35 -36.94
CA SER A 235 -46.96 12.85 -36.24
C SER A 235 -47.95 12.12 -37.17
N SER A 236 -47.86 12.33 -38.48
CA SER A 236 -48.63 11.61 -39.52
C SER A 236 -48.04 10.22 -39.89
N PHE A 237 -46.91 9.83 -39.35
CA PHE A 237 -46.24 8.55 -39.64
C PHE A 237 -47.09 7.36 -39.19
N ASP A 238 -47.41 6.46 -40.16
CA ASP A 238 -48.16 5.24 -39.92
C ASP A 238 -47.20 4.01 -39.81
N LEU A 239 -47.43 3.14 -38.83
CA LEU A 239 -46.69 1.89 -38.63
C LEU A 239 -46.70 1.00 -39.87
N ASN A 240 -47.73 1.04 -40.72
CA ASN A 240 -47.79 0.30 -41.95
C ASN A 240 -46.69 0.70 -42.97
N GLN A 241 -46.10 1.88 -42.81
CA GLN A 241 -45.02 2.41 -43.65
C GLN A 241 -43.62 2.11 -43.08
N MET A 242 -43.54 1.41 -41.97
CA MET A 242 -42.28 1.19 -41.25
C MET A 242 -41.20 0.52 -42.11
N ASP A 243 -41.55 -0.59 -42.78
CA ASP A 243 -40.61 -1.35 -43.60
C ASP A 243 -40.11 -0.56 -44.81
N GLU A 244 -41.02 0.20 -45.45
CA GLU A 244 -40.68 1.06 -46.57
C GLU A 244 -39.77 2.19 -46.14
N THR A 245 -40.04 2.84 -45.02
CA THR A 245 -39.22 3.91 -44.44
C THR A 245 -37.83 3.42 -44.10
N ILE A 246 -37.70 2.24 -43.47
CA ILE A 246 -36.41 1.61 -43.17
C ILE A 246 -35.63 1.29 -44.45
N LYS A 247 -36.31 0.73 -45.49
CA LYS A 247 -35.67 0.47 -46.79
C LYS A 247 -35.14 1.74 -47.42
N LYS A 248 -35.94 2.81 -47.44
CA LYS A 248 -35.60 4.09 -48.02
C LYS A 248 -34.45 4.74 -47.26
N PHE A 249 -34.46 4.73 -45.92
CA PHE A 249 -33.35 5.19 -45.07
C PHE A 249 -32.04 4.42 -45.39
N LYS A 250 -32.08 3.08 -45.43
CA LYS A 250 -30.92 2.27 -45.78
C LYS A 250 -30.41 2.55 -47.19
N SER A 251 -31.30 2.82 -48.14
CA SER A 251 -30.93 3.15 -49.52
C SER A 251 -30.17 4.48 -49.58
N ILE A 252 -30.64 5.50 -48.86
CA ILE A 252 -29.96 6.81 -48.78
C ILE A 252 -28.59 6.63 -48.10
N CYS A 253 -28.53 5.95 -46.95
CA CYS A 253 -27.29 5.70 -46.25
C CYS A 253 -26.25 4.96 -47.09
N LYS A 254 -26.70 4.00 -47.95
CA LYS A 254 -25.82 3.22 -48.83
C LYS A 254 -25.01 4.08 -49.80
N LYS A 255 -25.48 5.24 -50.18
CA LYS A 255 -24.74 6.19 -51.05
C LYS A 255 -23.52 6.79 -50.37
N TYR A 256 -23.55 6.94 -49.06
CA TYR A 256 -22.57 7.70 -48.29
C TYR A 256 -21.78 6.84 -47.28
N GLY A 257 -22.37 5.73 -46.77
CA GLY A 257 -21.81 4.88 -45.76
C GLY A 257 -22.59 3.58 -45.57
N LYS A 258 -22.45 2.94 -44.42
CA LYS A 258 -23.14 1.71 -44.07
C LYS A 258 -23.98 1.91 -42.81
N ALA A 259 -25.29 1.84 -42.92
CA ALA A 259 -26.18 1.88 -41.77
C ALA A 259 -26.35 0.49 -41.15
N ASN A 260 -26.16 0.41 -39.83
CA ASN A 260 -26.35 -0.79 -39.01
C ASN A 260 -27.40 -0.49 -37.92
N GLY A 261 -28.07 -1.51 -37.42
CA GLY A 261 -29.01 -1.37 -36.31
C GLY A 261 -30.19 -0.40 -36.58
N VAL A 262 -30.58 -0.27 -37.86
CA VAL A 262 -31.71 0.62 -38.24
C VAL A 262 -33.00 0.09 -37.66
N ALA A 263 -33.58 0.86 -36.73
CA ALA A 263 -34.84 0.52 -36.06
C ALA A 263 -35.75 1.74 -35.96
N ILE A 264 -37.05 1.53 -36.00
CA ILE A 264 -38.02 2.56 -35.63
C ILE A 264 -38.63 2.12 -34.30
N SER A 265 -38.59 3.00 -33.33
CA SER A 265 -39.10 2.78 -31.98
C SER A 265 -40.07 3.88 -31.54
N ARG A 266 -40.91 3.56 -30.55
CA ARG A 266 -41.84 4.52 -29.97
C ARG A 266 -41.06 5.47 -29.04
N PHE A 267 -41.22 6.77 -29.26
CA PHE A 267 -40.56 7.80 -28.44
C PHE A 267 -41.59 8.86 -28.05
N ARG A 268 -41.87 9.01 -26.77
CA ARG A 268 -42.90 9.91 -26.21
C ARG A 268 -44.28 9.68 -26.88
N LYS A 269 -44.80 10.66 -27.59
CA LYS A 269 -46.08 10.58 -28.34
C LYS A 269 -45.91 10.34 -29.83
N GLY A 270 -44.71 9.95 -30.31
CA GLY A 270 -44.40 9.72 -31.72
C GLY A 270 -43.49 8.53 -31.95
N PHE A 271 -42.81 8.52 -33.06
CA PHE A 271 -41.84 7.47 -33.45
C PHE A 271 -40.49 8.12 -33.77
N GLU A 272 -39.44 7.40 -33.55
CA GLU A 272 -38.07 7.78 -33.91
C GLU A 272 -37.38 6.68 -34.71
N ILE A 273 -36.56 7.05 -35.67
CA ILE A 273 -35.66 6.18 -36.39
C ILE A 273 -34.26 6.31 -35.84
N VAL A 274 -33.67 5.19 -35.41
CA VAL A 274 -32.32 5.14 -34.81
C VAL A 274 -31.43 4.28 -35.68
N ALA A 275 -30.18 4.69 -35.87
CA ALA A 275 -29.21 3.92 -36.64
C ALA A 275 -27.77 4.30 -36.29
N ASP A 276 -26.85 3.34 -36.38
CA ASP A 276 -25.41 3.60 -36.42
C ASP A 276 -24.94 3.63 -37.86
N ILE A 277 -24.51 4.78 -38.36
CA ILE A 277 -24.03 4.94 -39.72
C ILE A 277 -22.51 5.04 -39.70
N ASN A 278 -21.86 4.08 -40.38
CA ASN A 278 -20.43 3.91 -40.38
C ASN A 278 -19.80 4.23 -41.74
N ASN A 279 -18.51 4.60 -41.73
CA ASN A 279 -17.70 4.85 -42.92
C ASN A 279 -18.24 5.94 -43.85
N ILE A 280 -18.79 7.01 -43.29
CA ILE A 280 -19.21 8.21 -44.04
C ILE A 280 -17.96 9.05 -44.30
N LYS A 281 -17.71 9.47 -45.56
CA LYS A 281 -16.69 10.49 -45.81
C LYS A 281 -17.08 11.79 -45.09
N ARG A 282 -16.18 12.37 -44.32
CA ARG A 282 -16.46 13.55 -43.50
C ARG A 282 -17.16 14.68 -44.27
N ARG A 283 -16.67 14.95 -45.48
CA ARG A 283 -17.27 15.97 -46.37
C ARG A 283 -18.74 15.72 -46.76
N ASN A 284 -19.16 14.45 -46.70
CA ASN A 284 -20.52 14.04 -47.10
C ASN A 284 -21.44 13.88 -45.89
N TYR A 285 -20.99 14.17 -44.68
CA TYR A 285 -21.79 13.97 -43.48
C TYR A 285 -23.02 14.84 -43.44
N GLU A 286 -22.86 16.15 -43.66
CA GLU A 286 -23.97 17.10 -43.69
C GLU A 286 -24.92 16.83 -44.90
N THR A 287 -24.36 16.46 -46.05
CA THR A 287 -25.15 16.09 -47.25
C THR A 287 -26.02 14.88 -46.95
N LEU A 288 -25.49 13.88 -46.28
CA LEU A 288 -26.25 12.70 -45.86
C LEU A 288 -27.42 13.07 -44.94
N LEU A 289 -27.16 13.91 -43.91
CA LEU A 289 -28.18 14.35 -42.95
C LEU A 289 -29.31 15.12 -43.66
N ASN A 290 -28.97 15.99 -44.58
CA ASN A 290 -29.91 16.77 -45.35
C ASN A 290 -30.72 15.88 -46.29
N GLU A 291 -30.08 14.93 -47.04
CA GLU A 291 -30.80 14.02 -47.94
C GLU A 291 -31.76 13.08 -47.17
N ILE A 292 -31.39 12.67 -45.97
CA ILE A 292 -32.29 11.89 -45.09
C ILE A 292 -33.49 12.75 -44.68
N LYS A 293 -33.29 14.00 -44.29
CA LYS A 293 -34.35 14.89 -43.85
C LYS A 293 -35.30 15.29 -44.97
N GLU A 294 -34.79 15.47 -46.19
CA GLU A 294 -35.60 15.85 -47.37
C GLU A 294 -36.45 14.67 -47.90
N ASN A 295 -35.97 13.45 -47.78
CA ASN A 295 -36.60 12.30 -48.41
C ASN A 295 -37.45 11.42 -47.46
N LEU A 296 -37.39 11.68 -46.16
CA LEU A 296 -38.14 10.94 -45.14
C LEU A 296 -38.97 11.92 -44.28
N PRO A 297 -40.11 11.48 -43.72
CA PRO A 297 -40.96 12.33 -42.88
C PRO A 297 -40.31 12.59 -41.51
N ILE A 298 -39.18 13.32 -41.47
CA ILE A 298 -38.39 13.57 -40.27
C ILE A 298 -38.52 15.05 -39.88
N VAL A 299 -39.02 15.28 -38.67
CA VAL A 299 -39.22 16.64 -38.12
C VAL A 299 -37.94 17.18 -37.49
N SER A 300 -37.22 16.34 -36.76
CA SER A 300 -35.97 16.76 -36.14
C SER A 300 -34.94 15.64 -36.18
N VAL A 301 -33.67 16.04 -36.29
CA VAL A 301 -32.52 15.14 -36.31
C VAL A 301 -31.60 15.49 -35.16
N SER A 302 -31.24 14.47 -34.38
CA SER A 302 -30.13 14.52 -33.43
C SER A 302 -29.09 13.50 -33.89
N SER A 303 -27.92 13.96 -34.24
CA SER A 303 -26.83 13.06 -34.63
C SER A 303 -25.53 13.53 -34.01
N HIS A 304 -24.72 12.57 -33.56
CA HIS A 304 -23.39 12.88 -33.06
C HIS A 304 -22.37 11.89 -33.64
N ILE A 305 -21.20 12.42 -33.96
CA ILE A 305 -20.10 11.57 -34.45
C ILE A 305 -19.56 10.76 -33.31
N SER A 306 -19.69 9.43 -33.41
CA SER A 306 -19.25 8.49 -32.39
C SER A 306 -17.79 8.06 -32.56
N SER A 307 -17.27 8.09 -33.79
CA SER A 307 -15.86 7.79 -34.05
C SER A 307 -15.38 8.41 -35.37
N VAL A 308 -14.06 8.70 -35.41
CA VAL A 308 -13.37 9.19 -36.61
C VAL A 308 -12.30 8.17 -36.97
N LYS A 309 -12.30 7.71 -38.25
CA LYS A 309 -11.25 6.85 -38.80
C LYS A 309 -10.51 7.59 -39.89
N ASN A 310 -9.26 7.92 -39.66
CA ASN A 310 -8.37 8.46 -40.68
C ASN A 310 -7.22 7.46 -40.93
N ALA A 311 -7.49 6.45 -41.75
CA ALA A 311 -6.53 5.40 -42.07
C ALA A 311 -5.32 5.94 -42.86
N VAL A 312 -5.51 7.01 -43.63
CA VAL A 312 -4.43 7.63 -44.42
C VAL A 312 -3.53 8.42 -43.47
N PHE A 313 -4.12 9.25 -42.60
CA PHE A 313 -3.37 9.99 -41.59
C PHE A 313 -2.49 9.06 -40.75
N LYS A 314 -3.06 7.95 -40.26
CA LYS A 314 -2.31 6.95 -39.48
C LYS A 314 -1.15 6.37 -40.28
N LYS A 315 -1.36 5.97 -41.54
CA LYS A 315 -0.31 5.44 -42.42
C LYS A 315 0.79 6.46 -42.70
N MET A 316 0.43 7.70 -42.96
CA MET A 316 1.41 8.78 -43.17
C MET A 316 2.21 9.05 -41.90
N PHE A 317 1.57 9.11 -40.75
CA PHE A 317 2.22 9.26 -39.46
C PHE A 317 3.21 8.09 -39.18
N GLU A 318 2.75 6.83 -39.36
CA GLU A 318 3.58 5.65 -39.14
C GLU A 318 4.80 5.62 -40.10
N LYS A 319 4.61 5.98 -41.36
CA LYS A 319 5.70 6.09 -42.34
C LYS A 319 6.70 7.16 -41.93
N MET A 320 6.24 8.33 -41.53
CA MET A 320 7.09 9.42 -41.07
C MET A 320 7.88 9.05 -39.81
N MET A 321 7.24 8.42 -38.81
CA MET A 321 7.93 7.97 -37.60
C MET A 321 9.03 6.94 -37.91
N LYS A 322 8.78 6.04 -38.85
CA LYS A 322 9.76 5.05 -39.32
C LYS A 322 10.94 5.72 -40.03
N GLU A 323 10.68 6.64 -40.95
CA GLU A 323 11.72 7.42 -41.68
C GLU A 323 12.59 8.21 -40.70
N MET A 324 12.01 8.83 -39.69
CA MET A 324 12.70 9.62 -38.68
C MET A 324 13.29 8.76 -37.55
N LYS A 325 13.14 7.44 -37.59
CA LYS A 325 13.59 6.48 -36.58
C LYS A 325 13.16 6.89 -35.16
N CYS A 326 11.92 7.38 -35.01
CA CYS A 326 11.35 7.77 -33.74
C CYS A 326 10.40 6.69 -33.19
N LEU A 327 10.58 6.37 -31.90
CA LEU A 327 9.65 5.51 -31.18
C LEU A 327 8.47 6.35 -30.71
N TYR A 328 7.27 5.79 -30.81
CA TYR A 328 6.04 6.44 -30.32
C TYR A 328 5.13 5.40 -29.64
N SER A 329 4.19 5.91 -28.86
CA SER A 329 3.11 5.13 -28.24
C SER A 329 1.83 5.95 -28.17
N ASP A 330 0.73 5.28 -27.78
CA ASP A 330 -0.56 5.91 -27.47
C ASP A 330 -1.16 6.75 -28.62
N PHE A 331 -0.86 6.40 -29.88
CA PHE A 331 -1.41 7.12 -31.04
C PHE A 331 -2.94 6.97 -31.08
N LYS A 332 -3.63 8.11 -30.96
CA LYS A 332 -5.10 8.21 -31.00
C LYS A 332 -5.53 9.37 -31.87
N VAL A 333 -6.56 9.14 -32.66
CA VAL A 333 -7.30 10.16 -33.38
C VAL A 333 -8.72 10.13 -32.85
N TYR A 334 -9.22 11.25 -32.37
CA TYR A 334 -10.57 11.35 -31.81
C TYR A 334 -11.22 12.68 -32.16
N PHE A 335 -12.56 12.72 -32.08
CA PHE A 335 -13.35 13.88 -32.41
C PHE A 335 -13.82 14.55 -31.10
N ASP A 336 -13.60 15.86 -31.00
CA ASP A 336 -14.00 16.66 -29.85
C ASP A 336 -14.43 18.05 -30.30
N LYS A 337 -15.66 18.45 -29.97
CA LYS A 337 -16.23 19.81 -30.28
C LYS A 337 -15.97 20.25 -31.72
N ASP A 338 -16.38 19.43 -32.69
CA ASP A 338 -16.25 19.69 -34.14
C ASP A 338 -14.84 19.72 -34.72
N LYS A 339 -13.82 19.30 -33.94
CA LYS A 339 -12.44 19.22 -34.39
C LYS A 339 -11.89 17.80 -34.28
N THR A 340 -11.14 17.38 -35.29
CA THR A 340 -10.37 16.15 -35.21
C THR A 340 -9.09 16.40 -34.45
N ARG A 341 -8.94 15.72 -33.31
CA ARG A 341 -7.77 15.82 -32.44
C ARG A 341 -6.89 14.60 -32.57
N VAL A 342 -5.59 14.82 -32.47
CA VAL A 342 -4.55 13.79 -32.46
C VAL A 342 -3.82 13.81 -31.15
N PHE A 343 -3.58 12.65 -30.61
CA PHE A 343 -2.77 12.43 -29.41
C PHE A 343 -1.76 11.33 -29.68
N PHE A 344 -0.50 11.56 -29.31
CA PHE A 344 0.54 10.52 -29.30
C PHE A 344 1.67 10.91 -28.33
N LYS A 345 2.51 9.93 -28.00
CA LYS A 345 3.71 10.13 -27.19
C LYS A 345 4.94 9.72 -27.99
N LEU A 346 5.88 10.63 -28.19
CA LEU A 346 7.23 10.30 -28.60
C LEU A 346 8.00 9.71 -27.43
N ARG A 347 8.72 8.62 -27.67
CA ARG A 347 9.41 7.86 -26.62
C ARG A 347 10.92 7.96 -26.80
N ARG A 348 11.62 8.34 -25.74
CA ARG A 348 13.09 8.37 -25.66
C ARG A 348 13.74 9.12 -26.83
N ALA A 349 13.17 10.23 -27.26
CA ALA A 349 13.71 11.08 -28.30
C ALA A 349 14.68 12.12 -27.70
N SER A 350 15.74 12.50 -28.44
CA SER A 350 16.53 13.68 -28.09
C SER A 350 15.73 14.96 -28.38
N LYS A 351 16.10 16.09 -27.77
CA LYS A 351 15.43 17.38 -28.01
C LYS A 351 15.44 17.70 -29.50
N GLU A 352 16.60 17.65 -30.15
CA GLU A 352 16.73 17.93 -31.58
C GLU A 352 15.83 17.03 -32.45
N ARG A 353 15.74 15.73 -32.12
CA ARG A 353 14.86 14.81 -32.84
C ARG A 353 13.38 15.11 -32.60
N THR A 354 13.01 15.49 -31.39
CA THR A 354 11.66 15.92 -31.06
C THR A 354 11.26 17.14 -31.88
N ASP A 355 12.11 18.16 -31.92
CA ASP A 355 11.85 19.40 -32.68
C ASP A 355 11.71 19.12 -34.19
N LYS A 356 12.59 18.28 -34.77
CA LYS A 356 12.47 17.82 -36.18
C LYS A 356 11.15 17.10 -36.45
N VAL A 357 10.71 16.24 -35.53
CA VAL A 357 9.44 15.51 -35.67
C VAL A 357 8.26 16.48 -35.59
N LEU A 358 8.28 17.41 -34.65
CA LEU A 358 7.20 18.40 -34.50
C LEU A 358 7.08 19.32 -35.71
N SER A 359 8.19 19.81 -36.27
CA SER A 359 8.19 20.55 -37.53
C SER A 359 7.62 19.72 -38.69
N ALA A 360 8.10 18.49 -38.87
CA ALA A 360 7.62 17.63 -39.94
C ALA A 360 6.12 17.27 -39.81
N ILE A 361 5.63 17.15 -38.60
CA ILE A 361 4.20 16.92 -38.32
C ILE A 361 3.38 18.13 -38.70
N GLY A 362 3.80 19.33 -38.32
CA GLY A 362 3.13 20.56 -38.69
C GLY A 362 3.02 20.73 -40.22
N GLU A 363 4.13 20.52 -40.93
CA GLU A 363 4.21 20.68 -42.38
C GLU A 363 3.49 19.59 -43.19
N LYS A 364 3.78 18.31 -42.88
CA LYS A 364 3.32 17.18 -43.70
C LYS A 364 1.94 16.63 -43.31
N LEU A 365 1.52 16.81 -42.05
CA LEU A 365 0.27 16.27 -41.53
C LEU A 365 -0.76 17.37 -41.22
N SER A 366 -0.47 18.65 -41.55
CA SER A 366 -1.36 19.78 -41.33
C SER A 366 -1.94 19.84 -39.91
N LEU A 367 -1.11 19.52 -38.90
CA LEU A 367 -1.50 19.67 -37.50
C LEU A 367 -1.23 21.08 -37.00
N THR A 368 -2.25 21.67 -36.39
CA THR A 368 -2.23 22.99 -35.75
C THR A 368 -2.49 22.84 -34.24
N ASP A 369 -2.42 23.96 -33.53
CA ASP A 369 -2.69 24.03 -32.09
C ASP A 369 -1.92 22.95 -31.28
N LEU A 370 -0.62 22.80 -31.60
CA LEU A 370 0.22 21.81 -30.96
C LEU A 370 0.47 22.17 -29.49
N SER A 371 -0.01 21.31 -28.60
CA SER A 371 0.34 21.30 -27.18
C SER A 371 1.38 20.20 -26.92
N VAL A 372 2.52 20.58 -26.36
CA VAL A 372 3.67 19.70 -26.16
C VAL A 372 4.06 19.69 -24.68
N GLU A 373 4.04 18.52 -24.07
CA GLU A 373 4.50 18.30 -22.70
C GLU A 373 5.69 17.33 -22.73
N THR A 374 6.83 17.77 -22.26
CA THR A 374 8.07 16.98 -22.30
C THR A 374 8.53 16.62 -20.89
N LYS A 375 8.83 15.34 -20.67
CA LYS A 375 9.40 14.80 -19.43
C LYS A 375 10.67 14.03 -19.74
N SER A 376 11.65 14.01 -18.81
CA SER A 376 12.83 13.17 -18.95
C SER A 376 12.43 11.71 -19.15
N ALA A 377 12.95 11.07 -20.17
CA ALA A 377 12.69 9.65 -20.39
C ALA A 377 13.35 8.82 -19.30
N ILE A 378 12.67 7.77 -18.84
CA ILE A 378 13.11 6.90 -17.76
C ILE A 378 13.62 5.57 -18.36
N SER A 379 14.74 5.12 -17.85
CA SER A 379 15.23 3.76 -18.05
C SER A 379 15.18 2.99 -16.75
N HIS A 380 15.04 1.68 -16.83
CA HIS A 380 15.07 0.80 -15.68
C HIS A 380 16.36 0.00 -15.70
N ARG A 381 17.16 0.10 -14.66
CA ARG A 381 18.37 -0.71 -14.48
C ARG A 381 18.37 -1.44 -13.15
N ALA A 382 19.11 -2.52 -13.06
CA ALA A 382 19.40 -3.15 -11.77
C ALA A 382 20.28 -2.21 -10.92
N LEU A 383 20.17 -2.33 -9.61
CA LEU A 383 21.08 -1.68 -8.68
C LEU A 383 22.52 -2.16 -8.91
N THR A 384 23.49 -1.26 -8.85
CA THR A 384 24.90 -1.62 -8.87
C THR A 384 25.29 -2.38 -7.59
N ARG A 385 26.43 -3.03 -7.59
CA ARG A 385 26.95 -3.74 -6.42
C ARG A 385 27.21 -2.78 -5.25
N GLU A 386 27.66 -1.57 -5.54
CA GLU A 386 27.92 -0.54 -4.52
C GLU A 386 26.62 -0.02 -3.92
N GLU A 387 25.64 0.33 -4.76
CA GLU A 387 24.33 0.77 -4.28
C GLU A 387 23.66 -0.28 -3.38
N ARG A 388 23.69 -1.57 -3.78
CA ARG A 388 23.15 -2.64 -2.94
C ARG A 388 23.89 -2.75 -1.61
N ARG A 389 25.22 -2.63 -1.62
CA ARG A 389 26.04 -2.68 -0.41
C ARG A 389 25.69 -1.55 0.56
N ASP A 390 25.52 -0.34 0.05
CA ASP A 390 25.20 0.81 0.88
C ASP A 390 23.79 0.72 1.46
N ILE A 391 22.80 0.31 0.67
CA ILE A 391 21.42 0.05 1.14
C ILE A 391 21.41 -1.04 2.22
N VAL A 392 22.14 -2.15 2.02
CA VAL A 392 22.22 -3.23 3.00
C VAL A 392 22.84 -2.75 4.31
N ARG A 393 23.92 -1.97 4.26
CA ARG A 393 24.58 -1.42 5.46
C ARG A 393 23.70 -0.43 6.21
N GLU A 394 23.04 0.47 5.49
CA GLU A 394 22.07 1.41 6.06
C GLU A 394 20.95 0.67 6.79
N THR A 395 20.35 -0.32 6.11
CA THR A 395 19.25 -1.11 6.69
C THR A 395 19.73 -1.95 7.87
N ALA A 396 20.92 -2.55 7.80
CA ALA A 396 21.49 -3.33 8.90
C ALA A 396 21.75 -2.47 10.15
N LYS A 397 22.21 -1.23 9.98
CA LYS A 397 22.38 -0.26 11.09
C LYS A 397 21.05 0.11 11.72
N LEU A 398 20.01 0.35 10.93
CA LEU A 398 18.66 0.67 11.42
C LEU A 398 18.16 -0.37 12.42
N VAL A 399 18.40 -1.66 12.15
CA VAL A 399 17.98 -2.78 12.99
C VAL A 399 19.11 -3.32 13.90
N GLN A 400 20.26 -2.65 13.96
CA GLN A 400 21.41 -2.98 14.82
C GLN A 400 21.96 -4.42 14.59
N VAL A 401 22.16 -4.80 13.33
CA VAL A 401 22.78 -6.09 12.94
C VAL A 401 23.99 -5.92 12.03
N ASP A 402 24.52 -4.73 11.87
CA ASP A 402 25.63 -4.41 10.99
C ASP A 402 26.94 -5.12 11.37
N GLU A 403 27.17 -5.40 12.65
CA GLU A 403 28.32 -6.18 13.13
C GLU A 403 28.24 -7.68 12.73
N TYR A 404 27.05 -8.19 12.45
CA TYR A 404 26.81 -9.62 12.16
C TYR A 404 26.72 -9.94 10.67
N LEU A 405 26.93 -8.99 9.76
CA LEU A 405 26.71 -9.15 8.32
C LEU A 405 27.43 -10.35 7.68
N GLN A 406 28.58 -10.76 8.23
CA GLN A 406 29.37 -11.90 7.71
C GLN A 406 28.97 -13.24 8.34
N ARG A 407 28.16 -13.24 9.39
CA ARG A 407 27.70 -14.47 10.06
C ARG A 407 26.58 -15.14 9.27
N LYS A 408 26.31 -16.42 9.58
CA LYS A 408 25.14 -17.16 9.12
C LYS A 408 24.01 -17.09 10.16
N PRO A 409 22.74 -17.31 9.79
CA PRO A 409 21.61 -17.32 10.73
C PRO A 409 21.81 -18.22 11.94
N SER A 410 22.41 -19.40 11.77
CA SER A 410 22.68 -20.36 12.86
C SER A 410 23.66 -19.84 13.93
N GLN A 411 24.36 -18.75 13.68
CA GLN A 411 25.32 -18.12 14.59
C GLN A 411 24.71 -16.91 15.33
N LEU A 412 23.39 -16.73 15.23
CA LEU A 412 22.66 -15.62 15.83
C LEU A 412 21.63 -16.11 16.84
N SER A 413 21.38 -15.30 17.88
CA SER A 413 20.23 -15.51 18.78
C SER A 413 18.90 -15.32 18.04
N GLY A 414 17.80 -15.81 18.59
CA GLY A 414 16.47 -15.67 18.00
C GLY A 414 16.09 -14.20 17.73
N GLY A 415 16.35 -13.30 18.68
CA GLY A 415 16.10 -11.86 18.50
C GLY A 415 16.97 -11.23 17.40
N GLN A 416 18.24 -11.66 17.27
CA GLN A 416 19.10 -11.22 16.16
C GLN A 416 18.59 -11.73 14.82
N GLN A 417 18.14 -12.99 14.73
CA GLN A 417 17.55 -13.56 13.51
C GLN A 417 16.29 -12.79 13.10
N GLN A 418 15.45 -12.44 14.06
CA GLN A 418 14.26 -11.64 13.83
C GLN A 418 14.60 -10.25 13.27
N ARG A 419 15.59 -9.55 13.86
CA ARG A 419 16.06 -8.25 13.33
C ARG A 419 16.54 -8.38 11.89
N VAL A 420 17.23 -9.45 11.55
CA VAL A 420 17.63 -9.75 10.16
C VAL A 420 16.42 -9.94 9.26
N ALA A 421 15.38 -10.63 9.71
CA ALA A 421 14.15 -10.81 8.95
C ALA A 421 13.43 -9.47 8.72
N ILE A 422 13.39 -8.60 9.74
CA ILE A 422 12.86 -7.23 9.62
C ILE A 422 13.72 -6.43 8.63
N ALA A 423 15.05 -6.48 8.72
CA ALA A 423 15.95 -5.81 7.77
C ALA A 423 15.68 -6.25 6.33
N ARG A 424 15.53 -7.56 6.11
CA ARG A 424 15.20 -8.11 4.79
C ARG A 424 13.84 -7.63 4.27
N ALA A 425 12.86 -7.48 5.14
CA ALA A 425 11.55 -6.92 4.78
C ALA A 425 11.62 -5.43 4.44
N LEU A 426 12.44 -4.66 5.17
CA LEU A 426 12.58 -3.21 5.03
C LEU A 426 13.52 -2.77 3.90
N VAL A 427 14.45 -3.63 3.44
CA VAL A 427 15.53 -3.25 2.51
C VAL A 427 15.04 -2.68 1.18
N LYS A 428 13.83 -3.03 0.74
CA LYS A 428 13.16 -2.44 -0.44
C LYS A 428 12.42 -1.15 -0.14
N ARG A 429 12.48 -0.63 1.09
CA ARG A 429 11.73 0.54 1.57
C ARG A 429 10.22 0.39 1.28
N PRO A 430 9.58 -0.65 1.81
CA PRO A 430 8.16 -0.89 1.60
C PRO A 430 7.32 0.22 2.20
N LYS A 431 6.08 0.35 1.74
CA LYS A 431 5.08 1.29 2.27
C LYS A 431 4.36 0.74 3.50
N VAL A 432 4.28 -0.58 3.61
CA VAL A 432 3.58 -1.33 4.64
C VAL A 432 4.48 -2.46 5.15
N LEU A 433 4.52 -2.65 6.46
CA LEU A 433 5.21 -3.76 7.12
C LEU A 433 4.19 -4.71 7.76
N LEU A 434 4.30 -5.99 7.47
CA LEU A 434 3.43 -7.04 7.97
C LEU A 434 4.26 -8.02 8.80
N LEU A 435 3.84 -8.26 10.06
CA LEU A 435 4.56 -9.10 11.01
C LEU A 435 3.62 -10.22 11.50
N ASP A 436 3.91 -11.47 11.12
CA ASP A 436 3.12 -12.63 11.52
C ASP A 436 3.77 -13.31 12.71
N GLU A 437 3.21 -13.15 13.90
CA GLU A 437 3.69 -13.68 15.20
C GLU A 437 5.21 -13.55 15.41
N PRO A 438 5.79 -12.37 15.22
CA PRO A 438 7.24 -12.22 15.15
C PRO A 438 7.96 -12.56 16.45
N LEU A 439 7.26 -12.61 17.60
CA LEU A 439 7.85 -12.80 18.93
C LEU A 439 7.63 -14.21 19.50
N SER A 440 6.86 -15.08 18.80
CA SER A 440 6.45 -16.39 19.31
C SER A 440 7.62 -17.34 19.62
N ASN A 441 8.75 -17.22 18.90
CA ASN A 441 9.93 -18.10 19.02
C ASN A 441 11.02 -17.55 19.95
N LEU A 442 10.70 -16.56 20.80
CA LEU A 442 11.66 -15.93 21.71
C LEU A 442 11.35 -16.27 23.17
N ASP A 443 12.40 -16.35 23.98
CA ASP A 443 12.26 -16.40 25.43
C ASP A 443 11.70 -15.06 26.00
N ALA A 444 11.19 -15.09 27.23
CA ALA A 444 10.50 -13.95 27.84
C ALA A 444 11.35 -12.66 27.87
N ARG A 445 12.66 -12.78 28.16
CA ARG A 445 13.56 -11.62 28.25
C ARG A 445 13.83 -11.01 26.89
N LEU A 446 14.14 -11.83 25.89
CA LEU A 446 14.37 -11.38 24.52
C LEU A 446 13.08 -10.82 23.90
N ARG A 447 11.91 -11.35 24.27
CA ARG A 447 10.61 -10.87 23.83
C ARG A 447 10.37 -9.41 24.24
N LEU A 448 10.66 -9.05 25.50
CA LEU A 448 10.54 -7.67 25.98
C LEU A 448 11.44 -6.71 25.19
N GLN A 449 12.72 -7.06 25.02
CA GLN A 449 13.65 -6.22 24.27
C GLN A 449 13.23 -6.03 22.81
N THR A 450 12.75 -7.09 22.20
CA THR A 450 12.36 -7.06 20.79
C THR A 450 11.05 -6.31 20.56
N ARG A 451 10.12 -6.30 21.55
CA ARG A 451 8.94 -5.43 21.52
C ARG A 451 9.34 -3.94 21.38
N GLU A 452 10.25 -3.48 22.25
CA GLU A 452 10.75 -2.10 22.23
C GLU A 452 11.42 -1.77 20.89
N GLU A 453 12.19 -2.71 20.34
CA GLU A 453 12.85 -2.52 19.05
C GLU A 453 11.90 -2.42 17.87
N ILE A 454 10.88 -3.28 17.79
CA ILE A 454 9.85 -3.20 16.75
C ILE A 454 9.18 -1.83 16.82
N LYS A 455 8.79 -1.37 18.02
CA LYS A 455 8.20 -0.05 18.23
C LYS A 455 9.15 1.07 17.79
N ARG A 456 10.44 0.96 18.13
CA ARG A 456 11.48 1.94 17.71
C ARG A 456 11.62 1.97 16.19
N ILE A 457 11.80 0.81 15.55
CA ILE A 457 11.95 0.73 14.09
C ILE A 457 10.72 1.33 13.38
N GLN A 458 9.54 1.03 13.86
CA GLN A 458 8.30 1.57 13.30
C GLN A 458 8.24 3.10 13.45
N ARG A 459 8.61 3.66 14.61
CA ARG A 459 8.68 5.11 14.85
C ARG A 459 9.73 5.78 13.97
N ASP A 460 10.95 5.22 13.91
CA ASP A 460 12.07 5.77 13.15
C ASP A 460 11.78 5.80 11.64
N THR A 461 11.01 4.83 11.15
CA THR A 461 10.65 4.70 9.73
C THR A 461 9.31 5.34 9.37
N GLY A 462 8.41 5.55 10.33
CA GLY A 462 7.04 5.99 10.09
C GLY A 462 6.20 5.02 9.24
N ILE A 463 6.61 3.75 9.14
CA ILE A 463 5.96 2.76 8.28
C ILE A 463 4.66 2.25 8.93
N THR A 464 3.59 2.19 8.16
CA THR A 464 2.34 1.55 8.59
C THR A 464 2.57 0.06 8.80
N THR A 465 2.24 -0.43 9.99
CA THR A 465 2.58 -1.80 10.39
C THR A 465 1.35 -2.56 10.88
N ILE A 466 1.14 -3.77 10.38
CA ILE A 466 0.20 -4.75 10.93
C ILE A 466 0.99 -5.84 11.64
N PHE A 467 0.62 -6.08 12.87
CA PHE A 467 1.27 -7.05 13.74
C PHE A 467 0.24 -8.08 14.21
N VAL A 468 0.51 -9.35 13.99
CA VAL A 468 -0.34 -10.47 14.45
C VAL A 468 0.27 -11.09 15.69
N THR A 469 -0.53 -11.28 16.72
CA THR A 469 -0.15 -12.01 17.92
C THR A 469 -1.37 -12.66 18.59
N HIS A 470 -1.10 -13.71 19.37
CA HIS A 470 -2.07 -14.28 20.31
C HIS A 470 -1.78 -13.85 21.76
N ASP A 471 -0.65 -13.16 21.99
CA ASP A 471 -0.24 -12.64 23.29
C ASP A 471 -0.78 -11.22 23.50
N GLN A 472 -1.64 -11.08 24.52
CA GLN A 472 -2.26 -9.81 24.85
C GLN A 472 -1.24 -8.77 25.35
N GLU A 473 -0.21 -9.17 26.09
CA GLU A 473 0.81 -8.24 26.58
C GLU A 473 1.63 -7.64 25.43
N GLU A 474 1.91 -8.46 24.42
CA GLU A 474 2.56 -8.00 23.21
C GLU A 474 1.70 -6.94 22.51
N ALA A 475 0.42 -7.27 22.21
CA ALA A 475 -0.48 -6.35 21.55
C ALA A 475 -0.66 -5.05 22.34
N MET A 476 -0.89 -5.16 23.65
CA MET A 476 -1.13 -4.01 24.54
C MET A 476 0.10 -3.08 24.65
N SER A 477 1.33 -3.62 24.58
CA SER A 477 2.55 -2.85 24.82
C SER A 477 3.07 -2.10 23.60
N ILE A 478 2.92 -2.67 22.40
CA ILE A 478 3.54 -2.11 21.19
C ILE A 478 2.57 -1.43 20.24
N SER A 479 1.29 -1.83 20.23
CA SER A 479 0.33 -1.31 19.27
C SER A 479 -0.14 0.11 19.60
N ASP A 480 -0.42 0.90 18.58
CA ASP A 480 -1.15 2.17 18.73
C ASP A 480 -2.65 1.91 18.83
N GLU A 481 -3.13 0.90 18.10
CA GLU A 481 -4.51 0.38 18.16
C GLU A 481 -4.49 -1.15 18.08
N ILE A 482 -5.47 -1.80 18.68
CA ILE A 482 -5.65 -3.25 18.61
C ILE A 482 -7.02 -3.60 18.03
N VAL A 483 -7.02 -4.64 17.20
CA VAL A 483 -8.24 -5.25 16.65
C VAL A 483 -8.41 -6.60 17.33
N VAL A 484 -9.44 -6.72 18.18
CA VAL A 484 -9.77 -7.99 18.83
C VAL A 484 -10.69 -8.80 17.91
N MET A 485 -10.28 -10.03 17.60
CA MET A 485 -11.00 -10.92 16.68
C MET A 485 -11.52 -12.17 17.37
N LYS A 486 -12.74 -12.61 17.02
CA LYS A 486 -13.35 -13.88 17.45
C LYS A 486 -13.97 -14.57 16.23
N LEU A 487 -13.53 -15.80 15.92
CA LEU A 487 -14.11 -16.62 14.84
C LEU A 487 -14.29 -15.88 13.49
N GLY A 488 -13.26 -15.16 13.08
CA GLY A 488 -13.25 -14.44 11.80
C GLY A 488 -13.92 -13.08 11.82
N VAL A 489 -14.49 -12.66 12.94
CA VAL A 489 -15.24 -11.40 13.08
C VAL A 489 -14.49 -10.46 14.03
N MET A 490 -14.41 -9.18 13.67
CA MET A 490 -13.91 -8.13 14.55
C MET A 490 -14.91 -7.87 15.68
N GLN A 491 -14.41 -7.89 16.91
CA GLN A 491 -15.20 -7.59 18.10
C GLN A 491 -15.07 -6.13 18.53
N GLN A 492 -13.85 -5.61 18.49
CA GLN A 492 -13.54 -4.22 18.83
C GLN A 492 -12.22 -3.80 18.21
N MET A 493 -12.13 -2.54 17.78
CA MET A 493 -10.89 -1.86 17.41
C MET A 493 -10.82 -0.53 18.16
N ASP A 494 -9.72 -0.31 18.86
CA ASP A 494 -9.45 0.93 19.59
C ASP A 494 -8.00 0.92 20.12
N THR A 495 -7.60 2.00 20.83
CA THR A 495 -6.34 2.01 21.58
C THR A 495 -6.32 0.91 22.63
N PRO A 496 -5.16 0.32 22.95
CA PRO A 496 -5.04 -0.75 23.94
C PRO A 496 -5.72 -0.41 25.27
N GLN A 497 -5.49 0.80 25.76
CA GLN A 497 -6.05 1.28 27.01
C GLN A 497 -7.60 1.33 26.96
N ASN A 498 -8.17 1.76 25.85
CA ASN A 498 -9.62 1.88 25.70
C ASN A 498 -10.28 0.50 25.55
N VAL A 499 -9.69 -0.43 24.79
CA VAL A 499 -10.21 -1.81 24.69
C VAL A 499 -10.22 -2.50 26.06
N TYR A 500 -9.20 -2.27 26.91
CA TYR A 500 -9.12 -2.82 28.25
C TYR A 500 -10.16 -2.21 29.22
N ASN A 501 -10.28 -0.87 29.22
CA ASN A 501 -11.15 -0.14 30.15
C ASN A 501 -12.62 -0.06 29.66
N ASN A 502 -12.85 -0.12 28.35
CA ASN A 502 -14.16 0.02 27.74
C ASN A 502 -14.47 -1.13 26.76
N PRO A 503 -14.48 -2.40 27.22
CA PRO A 503 -14.80 -3.53 26.36
C PRO A 503 -16.24 -3.41 25.84
N LYS A 504 -16.45 -3.63 24.55
CA LYS A 504 -17.78 -3.53 23.91
C LYS A 504 -18.70 -4.72 24.23
N ASN A 505 -18.13 -5.89 24.51
CA ASN A 505 -18.87 -7.10 24.84
C ASN A 505 -18.12 -7.97 25.86
N LEU A 506 -18.81 -8.97 26.37
CA LEU A 506 -18.27 -9.88 27.37
C LEU A 506 -17.03 -10.63 26.89
N PHE A 507 -17.01 -11.03 25.62
CA PHE A 507 -15.85 -11.70 25.05
C PHE A 507 -14.58 -10.83 25.14
N VAL A 508 -14.63 -9.57 24.73
CA VAL A 508 -13.49 -8.65 24.81
C VAL A 508 -13.04 -8.45 26.25
N ALA A 509 -14.00 -8.30 27.17
CA ALA A 509 -13.73 -8.16 28.60
C ALA A 509 -12.97 -9.37 29.16
N MET A 510 -13.41 -10.59 28.81
CA MET A 510 -12.83 -11.86 29.28
C MET A 510 -11.51 -12.19 28.62
N PHE A 511 -11.33 -11.75 27.38
CA PHE A 511 -10.14 -12.07 26.60
C PHE A 511 -8.93 -11.22 27.01
N LEU A 512 -9.12 -10.01 27.50
CA LEU A 512 -8.05 -9.09 27.90
C LEU A 512 -7.88 -9.02 29.42
N GLY A 513 -6.66 -9.13 29.86
CA GLY A 513 -6.20 -9.01 31.25
C GLY A 513 -5.59 -10.29 31.79
N THR A 514 -4.50 -10.16 32.54
CA THR A 514 -3.79 -11.24 33.24
C THR A 514 -3.64 -10.84 34.72
N PRO A 515 -4.42 -11.45 35.62
CA PRO A 515 -5.49 -12.44 35.44
C PRO A 515 -6.71 -11.89 34.66
N PRO A 516 -7.53 -12.80 34.05
CA PRO A 516 -8.74 -12.39 33.35
C PRO A 516 -9.79 -11.82 34.32
N ILE A 517 -10.70 -11.03 33.76
CA ILE A 517 -11.85 -10.47 34.50
C ILE A 517 -12.68 -11.59 35.13
N ASN A 518 -13.20 -11.36 36.34
CA ASN A 518 -14.11 -12.27 37.00
C ASN A 518 -15.55 -12.00 36.51
N VAL A 519 -16.29 -13.02 36.13
CA VAL A 519 -17.65 -12.91 35.60
C VAL A 519 -18.61 -13.63 36.54
N PHE A 520 -19.69 -12.95 36.90
CA PHE A 520 -20.72 -13.45 37.79
C PHE A 520 -22.08 -13.41 37.09
N LYS A 521 -22.94 -14.34 37.42
CA LYS A 521 -24.38 -14.24 37.14
C LYS A 521 -24.99 -13.27 38.14
N GLY A 522 -25.62 -12.22 37.65
CA GLY A 522 -26.28 -11.21 38.47
C GLY A 522 -27.54 -10.70 37.81
N TYR A 523 -28.13 -9.70 38.36
CA TYR A 523 -29.32 -9.05 37.82
C TYR A 523 -29.35 -7.58 38.23
N ILE A 524 -30.15 -6.78 37.52
CA ILE A 524 -30.45 -5.41 37.88
C ILE A 524 -31.90 -5.34 38.31
N LYS A 525 -32.14 -4.67 39.44
CA LYS A 525 -33.46 -4.41 39.96
C LYS A 525 -33.48 -3.04 40.65
N ASP A 526 -34.50 -2.23 40.36
CA ASP A 526 -34.67 -0.88 40.95
C ASP A 526 -33.39 -0.03 40.86
N LYS A 527 -32.71 -0.04 39.69
CA LYS A 527 -31.46 0.69 39.43
C LYS A 527 -30.24 0.22 40.24
N VAL A 528 -30.30 -0.91 40.90
CA VAL A 528 -29.22 -1.52 41.65
C VAL A 528 -28.82 -2.85 40.99
N VAL A 529 -27.53 -3.07 40.85
CA VAL A 529 -26.96 -4.31 40.30
C VAL A 529 -26.59 -5.23 41.45
N TYR A 530 -27.02 -6.47 41.35
CA TYR A 530 -26.81 -7.50 42.36
C TYR A 530 -26.02 -8.71 41.84
N ILE A 531 -25.20 -9.31 42.71
CA ILE A 531 -24.65 -10.65 42.56
C ILE A 531 -25.16 -11.48 43.74
N GLY A 532 -26.14 -12.38 43.50
CA GLY A 532 -26.91 -12.98 44.58
C GLY A 532 -27.64 -11.92 45.40
N ASP A 533 -27.41 -11.89 46.71
CA ASP A 533 -27.96 -10.90 47.61
C ASP A 533 -27.09 -9.65 47.82
N ASP A 534 -25.86 -9.66 47.30
CA ASP A 534 -24.93 -8.54 47.46
C ASP A 534 -25.19 -7.46 46.39
N ALA A 535 -25.46 -6.23 46.81
CA ALA A 535 -25.48 -5.07 45.92
C ALA A 535 -24.04 -4.70 45.55
N VAL A 536 -23.73 -4.59 44.23
CA VAL A 536 -22.39 -4.38 43.75
C VAL A 536 -22.18 -3.10 42.94
N ALA A 537 -23.25 -2.52 42.41
CA ALA A 537 -23.23 -1.22 41.73
C ALA A 537 -24.64 -0.58 41.72
N LYS A 538 -24.69 0.71 41.40
CA LYS A 538 -25.90 1.49 41.23
C LYS A 538 -25.81 2.35 39.97
N THR A 539 -26.94 2.57 39.31
CA THR A 539 -27.04 3.46 38.15
C THR A 539 -28.18 4.44 38.30
N GLU A 540 -28.06 5.61 37.71
CA GLU A 540 -29.16 6.56 37.61
C GLU A 540 -30.00 6.38 36.34
N LYS A 541 -29.45 5.63 35.35
CA LYS A 541 -30.16 5.34 34.11
C LYS A 541 -31.36 4.44 34.31
N ASP A 542 -32.35 4.62 33.47
CA ASP A 542 -33.56 3.79 33.45
C ASP A 542 -33.30 2.50 32.64
N ILE A 543 -32.69 1.51 33.30
CA ILE A 543 -32.41 0.19 32.74
C ILE A 543 -33.50 -0.76 33.26
N LYS A 544 -34.10 -1.55 32.36
CA LYS A 544 -35.13 -2.54 32.74
C LYS A 544 -34.53 -3.60 33.68
N ASP A 545 -35.33 -4.06 34.60
CA ASP A 545 -34.98 -5.20 35.44
C ASP A 545 -34.77 -6.44 34.58
N GLN A 546 -33.57 -7.03 34.66
CA GLN A 546 -33.17 -8.17 33.84
C GLN A 546 -31.96 -8.90 34.41
N ASP A 547 -31.76 -10.12 33.94
CA ASP A 547 -30.55 -10.89 34.22
C ASP A 547 -29.33 -10.32 33.46
N LEU A 548 -28.18 -10.36 34.09
CA LEU A 548 -26.95 -9.76 33.61
C LEU A 548 -25.75 -10.70 33.84
N PHE A 549 -24.68 -10.51 33.03
CA PHE A 549 -23.35 -10.84 33.47
C PHE A 549 -22.70 -9.61 34.10
N VAL A 550 -22.30 -9.75 35.36
CA VAL A 550 -21.55 -8.73 36.09
C VAL A 550 -20.07 -9.13 36.06
N ALA A 551 -19.22 -8.27 35.51
CA ALA A 551 -17.80 -8.56 35.38
C ALA A 551 -16.97 -7.56 36.19
N ILE A 552 -16.04 -8.07 37.00
CA ILE A 552 -15.18 -7.26 37.89
C ILE A 552 -13.71 -7.56 37.58
N ARG A 553 -12.91 -6.53 37.25
CA ARG A 553 -11.47 -6.68 37.08
C ARG A 553 -10.82 -7.12 38.39
N PRO A 554 -9.74 -7.96 38.35
CA PRO A 554 -9.03 -8.36 39.56
C PRO A 554 -8.55 -7.21 40.45
N GLU A 555 -8.11 -6.11 39.86
CA GLU A 555 -7.67 -4.89 40.54
C GLU A 555 -8.84 -3.96 40.97
N GLY A 556 -10.07 -4.36 40.66
CA GLY A 556 -11.30 -3.70 41.08
C GLY A 556 -11.71 -4.08 42.48
N PHE A 557 -11.14 -5.10 43.10
CA PHE A 557 -11.37 -5.47 44.48
C PHE A 557 -10.51 -4.66 45.45
N ILE A 558 -11.03 -4.41 46.63
CA ILE A 558 -10.37 -3.68 47.70
C ILE A 558 -10.44 -4.54 48.99
N ALA A 559 -9.31 -4.64 49.68
CA ALA A 559 -9.26 -5.15 51.04
C ALA A 559 -9.84 -4.09 51.96
N ASP A 560 -11.15 -4.16 52.28
CA ASP A 560 -11.80 -3.16 53.11
C ASP A 560 -12.17 -3.73 54.48
N ASN A 561 -11.28 -3.52 55.45
CA ASN A 561 -11.54 -3.86 56.85
C ASN A 561 -12.28 -2.72 57.61
N THR A 562 -12.64 -1.60 56.95
CA THR A 562 -13.08 -0.36 57.61
C THR A 562 -14.44 0.13 57.17
N ASP A 563 -15.26 -0.68 56.47
CA ASP A 563 -16.59 -0.32 55.95
C ASP A 563 -16.64 0.98 55.10
N ARG A 564 -15.54 1.35 54.44
CA ARG A 564 -15.47 2.53 53.57
C ARG A 564 -16.06 2.33 52.17
N CYS A 565 -16.26 1.05 51.77
CA CYS A 565 -16.82 0.74 50.47
C CYS A 565 -18.34 0.58 50.56
N GLU A 566 -19.09 1.33 49.72
CA GLU A 566 -20.54 1.21 49.59
C GLU A 566 -20.95 -0.17 49.09
N PHE A 567 -20.17 -0.74 48.16
CA PHE A 567 -20.46 -2.01 47.53
C PHE A 567 -19.42 -3.07 47.91
N LYS A 568 -19.90 -4.24 48.30
CA LYS A 568 -19.07 -5.37 48.75
C LYS A 568 -19.58 -6.67 48.19
N LEU A 569 -18.69 -7.63 47.94
CA LEU A 569 -18.99 -8.97 47.49
C LEU A 569 -18.52 -9.99 48.53
N ALA A 570 -19.41 -10.84 48.98
CA ALA A 570 -19.06 -11.95 49.85
C ALA A 570 -18.32 -13.04 49.11
N CYS A 571 -17.18 -13.50 49.65
CA CYS A 571 -16.34 -14.52 49.07
C CYS A 571 -15.79 -15.45 50.15
N ASP A 572 -15.51 -16.69 49.78
CA ASP A 572 -14.83 -17.65 50.62
C ASP A 572 -13.40 -17.86 50.12
N VAL A 573 -12.40 -17.47 50.91
CA VAL A 573 -10.99 -17.50 50.54
C VAL A 573 -10.50 -18.96 50.48
N ASP A 574 -9.98 -19.34 49.29
CA ASP A 574 -9.42 -20.65 49.05
C ASP A 574 -7.89 -20.62 49.19
N GLN A 575 -7.23 -19.61 48.59
CA GLN A 575 -5.77 -19.49 48.61
C GLN A 575 -5.32 -18.02 48.51
N ILE A 576 -4.19 -17.71 49.11
CA ILE A 576 -3.49 -16.45 48.99
C ILE A 576 -2.14 -16.66 48.31
N GLN A 577 -1.82 -15.83 47.34
CA GLN A 577 -0.55 -15.83 46.63
C GLN A 577 0.09 -14.45 46.73
N ILE A 578 1.30 -14.35 47.25
CA ILE A 578 2.05 -13.11 47.37
C ILE A 578 2.82 -12.89 46.07
N LEU A 579 2.54 -11.78 45.35
CA LEU A 579 3.16 -11.41 44.08
C LEU A 579 3.96 -10.10 44.25
N GLY A 580 5.07 -10.18 44.97
CA GLY A 580 5.86 -9.00 45.33
C GLY A 580 5.08 -8.10 46.32
N ARG A 581 4.71 -6.88 45.89
CA ARG A 581 3.92 -5.94 46.70
C ARG A 581 2.39 -6.18 46.63
N ASP A 582 1.94 -6.97 45.69
CA ASP A 582 0.52 -7.24 45.48
C ASP A 582 0.17 -8.64 46.00
N ILE A 583 -1.01 -8.76 46.56
CA ILE A 583 -1.58 -10.03 47.02
C ILE A 583 -2.68 -10.46 46.06
N SER A 584 -2.55 -11.68 45.50
CA SER A 584 -3.59 -12.32 44.71
C SER A 584 -4.41 -13.25 45.63
N ILE A 585 -5.63 -12.90 45.86
CA ILE A 585 -6.61 -13.69 46.63
C ILE A 585 -7.36 -14.55 45.61
N VAL A 586 -7.27 -15.86 45.78
CA VAL A 586 -8.14 -16.83 45.10
C VAL A 586 -9.28 -17.18 46.01
N ALA A 587 -10.53 -16.90 45.60
CA ALA A 587 -11.69 -17.12 46.42
C ALA A 587 -12.82 -17.76 45.61
N LYS A 588 -13.83 -18.28 46.31
CA LYS A 588 -15.07 -18.86 45.76
C LYS A 588 -16.26 -17.96 46.00
N ASN A 589 -17.12 -17.89 44.99
CA ASN A 589 -18.44 -17.29 45.11
C ASN A 589 -19.40 -18.12 44.23
N GLU A 590 -20.58 -18.47 44.75
CA GLU A 590 -21.51 -19.38 44.07
C GLU A 590 -22.08 -18.84 42.76
N HIS A 591 -22.09 -17.53 42.58
CA HIS A 591 -22.57 -16.86 41.36
C HIS A 591 -21.45 -16.66 40.33
N CYS A 592 -20.19 -16.96 40.66
CA CYS A 592 -19.09 -16.87 39.72
C CYS A 592 -19.25 -17.92 38.62
N THR A 593 -19.06 -17.52 37.34
CA THR A 593 -19.15 -18.45 36.20
C THR A 593 -17.98 -19.43 36.14
N LYS A 594 -16.86 -19.13 36.83
CA LYS A 594 -15.69 -19.99 37.01
C LYS A 594 -15.66 -20.55 38.45
N PRO A 595 -14.98 -21.68 38.69
CA PRO A 595 -14.88 -22.27 40.01
C PRO A 595 -14.31 -21.33 41.09
N THR A 596 -13.44 -20.43 40.68
CA THR A 596 -12.79 -19.44 41.56
C THR A 596 -12.74 -18.07 40.91
N LEU A 597 -12.77 -17.04 41.70
CA LEU A 597 -12.46 -15.67 41.33
C LEU A 597 -11.01 -15.32 41.77
N LYS A 598 -10.43 -14.31 41.17
CA LYS A 598 -9.13 -13.75 41.56
C LYS A 598 -9.28 -12.26 41.86
N ALA A 599 -8.84 -11.83 43.02
CA ALA A 599 -8.75 -10.42 43.39
C ALA A 599 -7.27 -10.05 43.62
N ILE A 600 -6.85 -8.90 43.09
CA ILE A 600 -5.53 -8.33 43.31
C ILE A 600 -5.66 -7.12 44.22
N VAL A 601 -5.06 -7.19 45.40
CA VAL A 601 -5.13 -6.15 46.41
C VAL A 601 -3.72 -5.72 46.80
N SER A 602 -3.54 -4.42 46.99
CA SER A 602 -2.24 -3.83 47.41
C SER A 602 -2.32 -3.54 48.91
N ASP A 603 -2.19 -4.56 49.75
CA ASP A 603 -2.16 -4.39 51.21
C ASP A 603 -1.25 -5.48 51.85
N GLU A 604 -0.10 -5.05 52.31
CA GLU A 604 0.93 -5.94 52.88
C GLU A 604 0.60 -6.45 54.29
N ASN A 605 -0.40 -5.86 54.98
CA ASN A 605 -0.63 -6.11 56.39
C ASN A 605 -1.94 -6.91 56.70
N THR A 606 -2.69 -7.29 55.67
CA THR A 606 -3.98 -7.95 55.88
C THR A 606 -3.88 -9.47 55.67
N THR A 607 -4.24 -10.23 56.69
CA THR A 607 -4.43 -11.68 56.61
C THR A 607 -5.87 -12.00 56.22
N PHE A 608 -6.04 -12.71 55.12
CA PHE A 608 -7.35 -13.13 54.61
C PHE A 608 -7.56 -14.60 54.88
N SER A 609 -8.65 -14.99 55.51
CA SER A 609 -9.00 -16.39 55.74
C SER A 609 -10.51 -16.58 55.90
N GLY A 610 -11.06 -17.69 55.38
CA GLY A 610 -12.46 -18.01 55.45
C GLY A 610 -13.36 -17.05 54.69
N LYS A 611 -14.58 -16.81 55.19
CA LYS A 611 -15.57 -15.93 54.57
C LYS A 611 -15.21 -14.48 54.82
N ILE A 612 -15.02 -13.72 53.74
CA ILE A 612 -14.69 -12.29 53.74
C ILE A 612 -15.63 -11.51 52.84
N LYS A 613 -15.74 -10.21 53.05
CA LYS A 613 -16.37 -9.28 52.09
C LYS A 613 -15.29 -8.39 51.47
N LEU A 614 -15.13 -8.49 50.17
CA LEU A 614 -14.24 -7.62 49.41
C LEU A 614 -15.01 -6.38 48.95
N GLY A 615 -14.43 -5.20 49.19
CA GLY A 615 -14.95 -3.95 48.64
C GLY A 615 -14.77 -3.91 47.12
N ILE A 616 -15.62 -3.19 46.41
CA ILE A 616 -15.59 -3.11 44.94
C ILE A 616 -15.46 -1.66 44.49
N LYS A 617 -14.53 -1.39 43.55
CA LYS A 617 -14.43 -0.10 42.86
C LYS A 617 -15.47 -0.06 41.73
N GLN A 618 -16.43 0.84 41.81
CA GLN A 618 -17.51 0.95 40.81
C GLN A 618 -16.96 1.19 39.39
N SER A 619 -15.89 1.94 39.26
CA SER A 619 -15.21 2.17 37.95
C SER A 619 -14.60 0.93 37.30
N LYS A 620 -14.53 -0.22 38.00
CA LYS A 620 -13.98 -1.48 37.52
C LYS A 620 -15.04 -2.59 37.42
N ILE A 621 -16.30 -2.21 37.48
CA ILE A 621 -17.45 -3.08 37.22
C ILE A 621 -17.94 -2.84 35.81
N TYR A 622 -18.24 -3.92 35.14
CA TYR A 622 -18.78 -3.91 33.78
C TYR A 622 -20.01 -4.82 33.78
N ILE A 623 -21.08 -4.38 33.17
CA ILE A 623 -22.29 -5.20 33.03
C ILE A 623 -22.56 -5.50 31.56
N PHE A 624 -23.00 -6.72 31.33
CA PHE A 624 -23.33 -7.21 30.00
C PHE A 624 -24.68 -7.88 30.02
N ASP A 625 -25.43 -7.71 28.95
CA ASP A 625 -26.68 -8.39 28.73
C ASP A 625 -26.48 -9.92 28.76
N ALA A 626 -27.38 -10.65 29.42
CA ALA A 626 -27.23 -12.09 29.60
C ALA A 626 -27.47 -12.91 28.31
N GLU A 627 -28.19 -12.36 27.32
CA GLU A 627 -28.51 -13.03 26.06
C GLU A 627 -27.56 -12.61 24.94
N THR A 628 -27.32 -11.30 24.78
CA THR A 628 -26.52 -10.76 23.65
C THR A 628 -25.03 -10.67 23.97
N GLU A 629 -24.65 -10.71 25.24
CA GLU A 629 -23.28 -10.44 25.73
C GLU A 629 -22.78 -9.01 25.44
N ASP A 630 -23.64 -8.11 24.95
CA ASP A 630 -23.31 -6.72 24.71
C ASP A 630 -23.22 -5.91 26.00
N ARG A 631 -22.33 -4.91 26.00
CA ARG A 631 -22.14 -4.08 27.18
C ARG A 631 -23.32 -3.14 27.42
N ILE A 632 -23.77 -3.09 28.68
CA ILE A 632 -24.71 -2.11 29.20
C ILE A 632 -23.89 -1.09 30.02
N TYR A 633 -24.09 0.22 29.77
CA TYR A 633 -23.37 1.29 30.46
C TYR A 633 -24.20 1.82 31.63
N LEU A 634 -23.57 1.86 32.80
CA LEU A 634 -24.22 2.33 34.05
C LEU A 634 -24.25 3.87 34.13
N ASP A 635 -23.33 4.56 33.46
CA ASP A 635 -23.16 6.01 33.44
C ASP A 635 -23.78 6.67 32.20
#